data_4bf56dbe29087f0a4de6c8da64a969db
#
_entry.id   4bf56dbe29087f0a4de6c8da64a969db
#
_cell.length_a   1.000
_cell.length_b   1.000
_cell.length_c   1.000
_cell.angle_alpha   90.00
_cell.angle_beta   90.00
_cell.angle_gamma   90.00
#
_symmetry.space_group_name_H-M   'P 1'
#
loop_
_entity.id
_entity.type
_entity.pdbx_description
1 polymer ?
#
loop_
_entity_poly.entity_id
_entity_poly.type
_entity_poly.pdbx_seq_one_letter_code
_entity_poly.pdbx_strand_id
1 'polypeptide(L)'
;LDVSDITKNTGDYSKSFTVPASKNNNRIFKHWYNASIDNGFDARSKVEGSIDIDGVTFKLGTFRLNKCNIVKGRLESYTINFFGNLPNITDTIGEDMLSDLAFPTLDHEWSSDNVKNGLQNGLVNKDIVYTLMANKRYFYNSDTASQDINATTINIANGANPANATGVVWSDLRPSVRLSKIIEAIEARYNAATYESPIVFSRDFFSTTEFAEQYLWLKANDREAIGGGEDIVDFTAGSGPYINLSNNIGTFTTIRTGASRQRFLIENKITPASGYENVPYTFIVKYAFTGEELYSWDSEQWANDDGIISIRTALASPSDTTVFNFTWHVKSNAKIEFASSVKVTPIIAGIISPSETSTGTQTLVNNVIIGDEMPELKIVDFLKGIFNMFKLVAIPKDDGSIYINTLDSYYVQGKRYDATKYIDFAKFDVDRGELLKRISFEFEKPSTIMNIEFQKQAADGQGYGASLVNIYETTTPKKLIDGDTLEVKLPFEQIYYEKLTDQNSAATESNTNIQTGVILDDNLNPVVPKAVLHYVTRQDISSTPIRFVNDLAADVVLNAELNSPIHHFGVENPIYSNIFEAEASNFTGESLVNNLYSIHYKDYVTAIFELKRRTFKYVANLPIQIVTRLDLNDVIAINGIDYRINKYSYNLLNGLTKLELINGFDTTLKNKVYIPSTVTVGKYLTNLVFNVEGIDGYTITKIDEGFGTTWVSTSVVGTDNNLAGISISGMSPSITTRNMTIRYVKDSVTTDIIILQND
;
A
#
# COMPACT_ATOMS: atom_id res chain seq x y z
N LEU A 1 24.11 -12.43 1.36
CA LEU A 1 22.87 -11.69 1.65
C LEU A 1 23.21 -10.21 1.58
N ASP A 2 22.57 -9.50 0.70
CA ASP A 2 22.58 -8.04 0.69
C ASP A 2 21.38 -7.61 1.54
N VAL A 3 21.64 -7.19 2.76
CA VAL A 3 20.60 -6.92 3.77
C VAL A 3 19.73 -5.71 3.36
N SER A 4 20.18 -4.94 2.38
CA SER A 4 19.53 -3.71 1.92
C SER A 4 18.59 -3.89 0.71
N ASP A 5 18.60 -5.05 0.06
CA ASP A 5 17.82 -5.28 -1.16
C ASP A 5 16.94 -6.53 -1.03
N ILE A 6 15.64 -6.32 -0.83
CA ILE A 6 14.65 -7.41 -0.71
C ILE A 6 14.65 -8.35 -1.92
N THR A 7 15.04 -7.88 -3.09
CA THR A 7 15.09 -8.70 -4.30
C THR A 7 16.33 -9.58 -4.35
N LYS A 8 17.38 -9.22 -3.61
CA LYS A 8 18.61 -10.00 -3.45
C LYS A 8 18.59 -10.86 -2.19
N ASN A 9 17.73 -10.57 -1.25
CA ASN A 9 17.40 -11.44 -0.11
C ASN A 9 16.50 -12.59 -0.55
N THR A 10 16.84 -13.20 -1.68
CA THR A 10 16.34 -14.52 -1.98
C THR A 10 16.82 -15.42 -0.87
N GLY A 11 15.86 -15.84 -0.07
CA GLY A 11 16.11 -16.76 1.01
C GLY A 11 17.01 -17.89 0.57
N ASP A 12 17.61 -18.52 1.52
CA ASP A 12 18.50 -19.62 1.36
C ASP A 12 18.91 -20.04 -0.05
N TYR A 13 20.02 -19.51 -0.46
CA TYR A 13 21.08 -20.20 -1.13
C TYR A 13 20.72 -21.21 -2.22
N SER A 14 20.66 -20.79 -3.43
CA SER A 14 20.85 -21.73 -4.54
C SER A 14 22.33 -22.02 -4.71
N LYS A 15 22.80 -23.18 -4.28
CA LYS A 15 24.17 -23.62 -4.57
C LYS A 15 24.15 -24.87 -5.44
N SER A 16 24.95 -24.86 -6.51
CA SER A 16 25.20 -26.04 -7.28
C SER A 16 26.24 -26.90 -6.58
N PHE A 17 25.98 -28.18 -6.46
CA PHE A 17 26.94 -29.18 -6.07
C PHE A 17 26.83 -30.44 -6.92
N THR A 18 27.89 -31.19 -6.92
CA THR A 18 28.01 -32.38 -7.78
C THR A 18 27.95 -33.63 -6.93
N VAL A 19 27.04 -34.51 -7.28
CA VAL A 19 26.92 -35.84 -6.67
C VAL A 19 27.41 -36.91 -7.65
N PRO A 20 28.13 -37.95 -7.17
CA PRO A 20 28.67 -38.98 -8.06
C PRO A 20 27.56 -39.82 -8.71
N ALA A 21 27.85 -40.37 -9.89
CA ALA A 21 26.94 -41.31 -10.57
C ALA A 21 26.90 -42.70 -9.89
N SER A 22 26.51 -42.72 -8.62
CA SER A 22 26.30 -43.94 -7.89
C SER A 22 25.05 -44.67 -8.36
N LYS A 23 24.93 -45.97 -8.00
CA LYS A 23 23.75 -46.80 -8.30
C LYS A 23 22.46 -46.14 -7.74
N ASN A 24 22.55 -45.53 -6.54
CA ASN A 24 21.43 -44.85 -5.91
C ASN A 24 21.08 -43.57 -6.65
N ASN A 25 22.05 -42.73 -6.99
CA ASN A 25 21.79 -41.48 -7.68
C ASN A 25 21.24 -41.72 -9.10
N ASN A 26 21.77 -42.74 -9.80
CA ASN A 26 21.21 -43.13 -11.10
C ASN A 26 19.74 -43.60 -11.00
N ARG A 27 19.36 -44.26 -9.90
CA ARG A 27 17.96 -44.65 -9.64
C ARG A 27 17.09 -43.41 -9.34
N ILE A 28 17.58 -42.48 -8.52
CA ILE A 28 16.86 -41.24 -8.16
C ILE A 28 16.57 -40.42 -9.40
N PHE A 29 17.60 -40.19 -10.23
CA PHE A 29 17.47 -39.44 -11.47
C PHE A 29 16.98 -40.28 -12.65
N LYS A 30 16.52 -41.53 -12.39
CA LYS A 30 15.96 -42.45 -13.40
C LYS A 30 16.76 -42.52 -14.69
N HIS A 31 18.10 -42.45 -14.61
CA HIS A 31 19.00 -42.45 -15.77
C HIS A 31 18.72 -41.36 -16.82
N TRP A 32 18.27 -40.15 -16.37
CA TRP A 32 17.88 -39.01 -17.22
C TRP A 32 18.91 -38.62 -18.30
N TYR A 33 20.20 -38.95 -18.09
CA TYR A 33 21.25 -38.70 -19.04
C TYR A 33 21.13 -39.53 -20.32
N ASN A 34 20.35 -40.58 -20.35
CA ASN A 34 20.18 -41.47 -21.48
C ASN A 34 18.93 -41.08 -22.28
N ALA A 35 19.16 -40.43 -23.44
CA ALA A 35 18.10 -39.96 -24.32
C ALA A 35 17.20 -41.07 -24.90
N SER A 36 17.63 -42.34 -24.83
CA SER A 36 16.88 -43.49 -25.32
C SER A 36 15.86 -44.02 -24.29
N ILE A 37 15.87 -43.50 -23.08
CA ILE A 37 14.99 -43.97 -22.01
C ILE A 37 13.93 -42.89 -21.74
N ASP A 38 12.68 -43.20 -22.02
CA ASP A 38 11.55 -42.43 -21.52
C ASP A 38 11.23 -42.93 -20.10
N ASN A 39 11.71 -42.16 -19.11
CA ASN A 39 11.70 -42.58 -17.71
C ASN A 39 10.79 -41.76 -16.80
N GLY A 40 10.09 -40.79 -17.34
CA GLY A 40 9.18 -39.93 -16.59
C GLY A 40 9.87 -39.09 -15.49
N PHE A 41 11.20 -38.84 -15.57
CA PHE A 41 11.89 -37.90 -14.68
C PHE A 41 11.84 -36.49 -15.30
N ASP A 42 11.17 -35.57 -14.60
CA ASP A 42 11.15 -34.16 -15.01
C ASP A 42 12.27 -33.38 -14.34
N ALA A 43 13.31 -33.07 -15.09
CA ALA A 43 14.44 -32.28 -14.61
C ALA A 43 14.12 -30.78 -14.40
N ARG A 44 12.92 -30.32 -14.83
CA ARG A 44 12.46 -28.96 -14.65
C ARG A 44 11.82 -28.74 -13.29
N SER A 45 11.22 -29.79 -12.73
CA SER A 45 10.54 -29.74 -11.44
C SER A 45 11.56 -29.74 -10.28
N LYS A 46 11.18 -29.07 -9.20
CA LYS A 46 11.88 -29.09 -7.91
C LYS A 46 11.33 -30.24 -7.07
N VAL A 47 12.19 -30.92 -6.33
CA VAL A 47 11.83 -32.05 -5.45
C VAL A 47 12.27 -31.70 -4.03
N GLU A 48 11.39 -31.82 -3.06
CA GLU A 48 11.70 -31.60 -1.65
C GLU A 48 12.81 -32.52 -1.14
N GLY A 49 13.61 -31.98 -0.22
CA GLY A 49 14.69 -32.73 0.42
C GLY A 49 15.45 -31.91 1.44
N SER A 50 16.40 -32.54 2.11
CA SER A 50 17.24 -31.92 3.13
C SER A 50 18.72 -32.02 2.79
N ILE A 51 19.50 -31.10 3.31
CA ILE A 51 20.94 -31.22 3.44
C ILE A 51 21.22 -31.58 4.90
N ASP A 52 21.72 -32.78 5.13
CA ASP A 52 22.10 -33.23 6.44
C ASP A 52 23.63 -33.28 6.56
N ILE A 53 24.18 -32.85 7.69
CA ILE A 53 25.61 -32.84 8.00
C ILE A 53 25.78 -33.57 9.33
N ASP A 54 26.60 -34.61 9.33
CA ASP A 54 26.86 -35.47 10.49
C ASP A 54 25.57 -35.98 11.20
N GLY A 55 24.53 -36.23 10.39
CA GLY A 55 23.25 -36.71 10.90
C GLY A 55 22.33 -35.64 11.50
N VAL A 56 22.68 -34.35 11.37
CA VAL A 56 21.85 -33.22 11.75
C VAL A 56 21.37 -32.51 10.49
N THR A 57 20.08 -32.28 10.38
CA THR A 57 19.51 -31.51 9.27
C THR A 57 20.03 -30.09 9.34
N PHE A 58 20.79 -29.70 8.31
CA PHE A 58 21.34 -28.35 8.18
C PHE A 58 20.32 -27.41 7.54
N LYS A 59 19.71 -27.86 6.44
CA LYS A 59 18.71 -27.06 5.72
C LYS A 59 17.67 -27.96 5.06
N LEU A 60 16.42 -27.54 5.14
CA LEU A 60 15.31 -28.05 4.34
C LEU A 60 15.17 -27.23 3.06
N GLY A 61 14.76 -27.86 1.97
CA GLY A 61 14.61 -27.13 0.70
C GLY A 61 14.21 -28.06 -0.44
N THR A 62 14.40 -27.55 -1.65
CA THR A 62 14.11 -28.30 -2.87
C THR A 62 15.37 -28.45 -3.73
N PHE A 63 15.43 -29.58 -4.41
CA PHE A 63 16.52 -29.90 -5.33
C PHE A 63 16.02 -29.93 -6.77
N ARG A 64 16.84 -29.42 -7.70
CA ARG A 64 16.61 -29.54 -9.12
C ARG A 64 17.85 -30.02 -9.83
N LEU A 65 17.68 -30.98 -10.73
CA LEU A 65 18.78 -31.42 -11.59
C LEU A 65 19.12 -30.32 -12.60
N ASN A 66 20.40 -29.94 -12.65
CA ASN A 66 20.89 -28.92 -13.59
C ASN A 66 21.52 -29.56 -14.84
N LYS A 67 22.45 -30.52 -14.63
CA LYS A 67 23.11 -31.22 -15.72
C LYS A 67 23.70 -32.56 -15.32
N CYS A 68 23.95 -33.40 -16.31
CA CYS A 68 24.72 -34.62 -16.17
C CYS A 68 26.14 -34.42 -16.79
N ASN A 69 27.18 -34.81 -16.07
CA ASN A 69 28.56 -34.74 -16.55
C ASN A 69 28.95 -36.11 -17.08
N ILE A 70 29.27 -36.19 -18.39
CA ILE A 70 29.65 -37.42 -19.06
C ILE A 70 31.12 -37.27 -19.46
N VAL A 71 31.96 -38.19 -19.02
CA VAL A 71 33.39 -38.22 -19.32
C VAL A 71 33.70 -39.55 -20.02
N LYS A 72 34.36 -39.47 -21.16
CA LYS A 72 34.72 -40.64 -21.99
C LYS A 72 33.54 -41.58 -22.25
N GLY A 73 32.35 -41.03 -22.50
CA GLY A 73 31.13 -41.78 -22.79
C GLY A 73 30.46 -42.43 -21.58
N ARG A 74 30.93 -42.20 -20.39
CA ARG A 74 30.32 -42.70 -19.14
C ARG A 74 29.87 -41.56 -18.27
N LEU A 75 28.71 -41.73 -17.62
CA LEU A 75 28.23 -40.75 -16.65
C LEU A 75 29.18 -40.79 -15.43
N GLU A 76 29.70 -39.60 -15.10
CA GLU A 76 30.58 -39.39 -13.93
C GLU A 76 29.82 -38.81 -12.75
N SER A 77 28.98 -37.83 -12.99
CA SER A 77 28.30 -37.12 -11.92
C SER A 77 27.03 -36.36 -12.39
N TYR A 78 26.19 -36.02 -11.44
CA TYR A 78 25.07 -35.12 -11.62
C TYR A 78 25.36 -33.79 -10.92
N THR A 79 25.09 -32.67 -11.56
CA THR A 79 25.09 -31.35 -10.93
C THR A 79 23.67 -30.99 -10.57
N ILE A 80 23.42 -30.76 -9.29
CA ILE A 80 22.12 -30.40 -8.74
C ILE A 80 22.20 -29.03 -8.08
N ASN A 81 21.11 -28.30 -8.15
CA ASN A 81 20.94 -27.05 -7.44
C ASN A 81 20.02 -27.29 -6.25
N PHE A 82 20.41 -26.77 -5.10
CA PHE A 82 19.59 -26.69 -3.91
C PHE A 82 18.99 -25.30 -3.81
N PHE A 83 17.71 -25.23 -3.51
CA PHE A 83 16.98 -24.03 -3.21
C PHE A 83 16.38 -24.20 -1.80
N GLY A 84 16.59 -23.24 -0.93
CA GLY A 84 15.94 -23.26 0.40
C GLY A 84 14.41 -23.19 0.28
N ASN A 85 13.72 -23.61 1.34
CA ASN A 85 12.25 -23.61 1.39
C ASN A 85 11.64 -22.23 1.58
N LEU A 86 12.42 -21.19 1.49
CA LEU A 86 11.94 -19.85 1.82
C LEU A 86 11.21 -19.24 0.62
N PRO A 87 10.06 -18.61 0.84
CA PRO A 87 9.32 -17.98 -0.22
C PRO A 87 10.18 -16.90 -0.88
N ASN A 88 10.39 -17.03 -2.18
CA ASN A 88 10.94 -15.93 -2.96
C ASN A 88 9.79 -14.96 -3.23
N ILE A 89 9.71 -13.90 -2.42
CA ILE A 89 8.68 -12.88 -2.52
C ILE A 89 8.53 -12.39 -3.96
N THR A 90 9.65 -12.13 -4.63
CA THR A 90 9.65 -11.63 -6.00
C THR A 90 9.09 -12.63 -7.00
N ASP A 91 9.44 -13.91 -6.87
CA ASP A 91 8.93 -14.95 -7.76
C ASP A 91 7.45 -15.26 -7.50
N THR A 92 7.01 -15.15 -6.25
CA THR A 92 5.62 -15.41 -5.86
C THR A 92 4.70 -14.27 -6.31
N ILE A 93 5.10 -13.02 -6.11
CA ILE A 93 4.32 -11.84 -6.49
C ILE A 93 4.42 -11.58 -8.01
N GLY A 94 5.58 -11.78 -8.60
CA GLY A 94 5.81 -11.55 -10.03
C GLY A 94 5.58 -10.10 -10.45
N GLU A 95 4.69 -9.92 -11.42
CA GLU A 95 4.38 -8.62 -12.05
C GLU A 95 3.09 -8.00 -11.53
N ASP A 96 2.45 -8.60 -10.50
CA ASP A 96 1.16 -8.14 -9.99
C ASP A 96 1.22 -6.68 -9.51
N MET A 97 0.14 -5.95 -9.79
CA MET A 97 -0.01 -4.53 -9.48
C MET A 97 -0.76 -4.34 -8.15
N LEU A 98 -0.67 -3.16 -7.55
CA LEU A 98 -1.49 -2.81 -6.39
C LEU A 98 -2.99 -2.88 -6.69
N SER A 99 -3.40 -2.60 -7.95
CA SER A 99 -4.77 -2.73 -8.42
C SER A 99 -5.30 -4.17 -8.45
N ASP A 100 -4.42 -5.18 -8.40
CA ASP A 100 -4.82 -6.58 -8.31
C ASP A 100 -5.22 -7.03 -6.89
N LEU A 101 -5.03 -6.16 -5.90
CA LEU A 101 -5.40 -6.41 -4.51
C LEU A 101 -6.89 -6.13 -4.27
N ALA A 102 -7.52 -6.95 -3.42
CA ALA A 102 -8.93 -6.80 -3.05
C ALA A 102 -9.07 -6.21 -1.64
N PHE A 103 -9.99 -5.27 -1.47
CA PHE A 103 -10.26 -4.58 -0.21
C PHE A 103 -11.76 -4.58 0.16
N PRO A 104 -12.43 -5.74 0.20
CA PRO A 104 -13.90 -5.80 0.28
C PRO A 104 -14.48 -5.17 1.54
N THR A 105 -13.69 -5.00 2.60
CA THR A 105 -14.14 -4.33 3.85
C THR A 105 -13.94 -2.81 3.81
N LEU A 106 -13.20 -2.29 2.83
CA LEU A 106 -12.90 -0.87 2.67
C LEU A 106 -13.64 -0.25 1.48
N ASP A 107 -14.13 -1.08 0.57
CA ASP A 107 -14.98 -0.61 -0.52
C ASP A 107 -16.24 0.03 0.07
N HIS A 108 -16.63 1.18 -0.45
CA HIS A 108 -17.72 1.96 0.12
C HIS A 108 -18.47 2.76 -0.92
N GLU A 109 -19.68 3.19 -0.58
CA GLU A 109 -20.51 4.02 -1.45
C GLU A 109 -19.83 5.36 -1.73
N TRP A 110 -19.71 5.73 -2.99
CA TRP A 110 -19.25 7.03 -3.45
C TRP A 110 -20.39 8.05 -3.32
N SER A 111 -20.47 8.67 -2.16
CA SER A 111 -21.50 9.67 -1.82
C SER A 111 -20.88 10.84 -1.06
N SER A 112 -21.53 12.00 -1.16
CA SER A 112 -21.07 13.20 -0.45
C SER A 112 -21.03 13.01 1.06
N ASP A 113 -21.93 12.19 1.63
CA ASP A 113 -21.95 11.90 3.06
C ASP A 113 -20.74 11.06 3.49
N ASN A 114 -20.38 10.03 2.71
CA ASN A 114 -19.17 9.25 2.99
C ASN A 114 -17.90 10.07 2.81
N VAL A 115 -17.81 10.89 1.76
CA VAL A 115 -16.66 11.78 1.56
C VAL A 115 -16.54 12.79 2.70
N LYS A 116 -17.66 13.42 3.11
CA LYS A 116 -17.68 14.34 4.25
C LYS A 116 -17.27 13.65 5.54
N ASN A 117 -17.82 12.47 5.83
CA ASN A 117 -17.44 11.70 7.01
C ASN A 117 -15.97 11.28 6.97
N GLY A 118 -15.48 10.82 5.81
CA GLY A 118 -14.07 10.50 5.59
C GLY A 118 -13.15 11.69 5.79
N LEU A 119 -13.60 12.91 5.39
CA LEU A 119 -12.86 14.16 5.56
C LEU A 119 -12.83 14.61 7.04
N GLN A 120 -13.88 14.34 7.81
CA GLN A 120 -13.98 14.78 9.21
C GLN A 120 -13.54 13.71 10.20
N ASN A 121 -13.96 12.47 10.02
CA ASN A 121 -13.81 11.39 11.02
C ASN A 121 -12.97 10.21 10.53
N GLY A 122 -12.89 10.01 9.21
CA GLY A 122 -12.42 8.77 8.59
C GLY A 122 -13.54 7.72 8.51
N LEU A 123 -13.38 6.77 7.59
CA LEU A 123 -14.28 5.62 7.42
C LEU A 123 -13.57 4.35 7.90
N VAL A 124 -14.35 3.32 8.24
CA VAL A 124 -13.84 2.01 8.64
C VAL A 124 -12.70 2.12 9.67
N ASN A 125 -13.01 2.70 10.84
CA ASN A 125 -12.03 2.93 11.92
C ASN A 125 -10.80 3.75 11.49
N LYS A 126 -10.98 4.71 10.58
CA LYS A 126 -9.93 5.54 9.96
C LYS A 126 -8.96 4.76 9.07
N ASP A 127 -9.32 3.57 8.59
CA ASP A 127 -8.52 2.88 7.58
C ASP A 127 -8.65 3.54 6.20
N ILE A 128 -9.75 4.28 5.99
CA ILE A 128 -9.97 5.19 4.87
C ILE A 128 -10.15 6.60 5.39
N VAL A 129 -9.44 7.55 4.80
CA VAL A 129 -9.58 8.98 5.07
C VAL A 129 -9.69 9.74 3.75
N TYR A 130 -10.33 10.91 3.81
CA TYR A 130 -10.32 11.89 2.74
C TYR A 130 -9.60 13.13 3.25
N THR A 131 -8.85 13.79 2.39
CA THR A 131 -8.10 15.01 2.69
C THR A 131 -8.30 16.04 1.57
N LEU A 132 -7.96 17.29 1.83
CA LEU A 132 -8.10 18.37 0.84
C LEU A 132 -6.97 18.31 -0.20
N MET A 133 -6.89 17.22 -0.97
CA MET A 133 -6.03 17.05 -2.13
C MET A 133 -6.91 16.95 -3.38
N ALA A 134 -6.78 17.91 -4.29
CA ALA A 134 -7.66 18.03 -5.45
C ALA A 134 -6.96 18.63 -6.67
N ASN A 135 -7.54 18.41 -7.85
CA ASN A 135 -7.13 19.04 -9.12
C ASN A 135 -7.50 20.53 -9.20
N LYS A 136 -7.56 21.19 -8.06
CA LYS A 136 -7.94 22.59 -7.92
C LYS A 136 -7.10 23.22 -6.84
N ARG A 137 -6.78 24.50 -6.99
CA ARG A 137 -6.16 25.26 -5.93
C ARG A 137 -7.24 25.94 -5.10
N TYR A 138 -7.27 25.64 -3.82
CA TYR A 138 -8.14 26.30 -2.85
C TYR A 138 -7.45 27.54 -2.29
N PHE A 139 -8.22 28.55 -1.92
CA PHE A 139 -7.79 29.65 -1.10
C PHE A 139 -8.85 29.97 -0.05
N TYR A 140 -8.49 30.74 0.95
CA TYR A 140 -9.36 31.10 2.05
C TYR A 140 -9.44 32.63 2.14
N ASN A 141 -10.64 33.16 2.04
CA ASN A 141 -10.90 34.58 2.24
C ASN A 141 -12.25 34.72 2.97
N SER A 142 -12.22 35.13 4.24
CA SER A 142 -13.41 35.29 5.06
C SER A 142 -14.26 36.53 4.68
N ASP A 143 -13.73 37.42 3.84
CA ASP A 143 -14.49 38.56 3.32
C ASP A 143 -15.54 38.08 2.29
N THR A 144 -16.82 38.29 2.64
CA THR A 144 -17.95 37.90 1.80
C THR A 144 -18.04 38.65 0.48
N ALA A 145 -17.35 39.78 0.35
CA ALA A 145 -17.36 40.61 -0.86
C ALA A 145 -16.27 40.19 -1.86
N SER A 146 -15.25 39.44 -1.42
CA SER A 146 -14.13 39.02 -2.27
C SER A 146 -14.39 37.65 -2.87
N GLN A 147 -14.55 37.61 -4.19
CA GLN A 147 -14.74 36.37 -4.95
C GLN A 147 -13.62 36.24 -5.96
N ASP A 148 -12.83 35.18 -5.85
CA ASP A 148 -11.97 34.77 -6.95
C ASP A 148 -12.79 33.96 -7.95
N ILE A 149 -12.86 34.45 -9.17
CA ILE A 149 -13.61 33.84 -10.27
C ILE A 149 -12.72 32.95 -11.15
N ASN A 150 -11.46 32.74 -10.76
CA ASN A 150 -10.57 31.85 -11.51
C ASN A 150 -11.03 30.42 -11.35
N ALA A 151 -11.26 29.71 -12.47
CA ALA A 151 -11.70 28.31 -12.46
C ALA A 151 -10.73 27.34 -11.73
N THR A 152 -9.45 27.74 -11.60
CA THR A 152 -8.42 26.94 -10.93
C THR A 152 -8.20 27.30 -9.46
N THR A 153 -8.82 28.41 -8.98
CA THR A 153 -8.69 28.91 -7.61
C THR A 153 -10.06 29.15 -7.00
N ILE A 154 -10.38 28.42 -5.94
CA ILE A 154 -11.71 28.40 -5.34
C ILE A 154 -11.64 28.87 -3.89
N ASN A 155 -12.41 29.92 -3.53
CA ASN A 155 -12.55 30.37 -2.14
C ASN A 155 -13.44 29.42 -1.36
N ILE A 156 -12.85 28.66 -0.43
CA ILE A 156 -13.57 27.67 0.39
C ILE A 156 -14.19 28.24 1.67
N ALA A 157 -13.89 29.51 2.01
CA ALA A 157 -14.49 30.16 3.17
C ALA A 157 -15.94 30.58 2.93
N ASN A 158 -16.29 30.88 1.69
CA ASN A 158 -17.53 31.57 1.38
C ASN A 158 -18.30 30.88 0.25
N GLY A 159 -19.34 30.12 0.61
CA GLY A 159 -20.24 29.45 -0.32
C GLY A 159 -21.49 30.25 -0.69
N ALA A 160 -21.59 31.52 -0.32
CA ALA A 160 -22.83 32.27 -0.36
C ALA A 160 -23.32 32.70 -1.76
N ASN A 161 -22.62 32.36 -2.85
CA ASN A 161 -23.08 32.63 -4.19
C ASN A 161 -23.34 31.35 -5.00
N PRO A 162 -24.62 30.91 -5.10
CA PRO A 162 -24.96 29.71 -5.85
C PRO A 162 -24.70 29.79 -7.35
N ALA A 163 -24.39 30.97 -7.90
CA ALA A 163 -24.01 31.10 -9.30
C ALA A 163 -22.53 30.78 -9.59
N ASN A 164 -21.68 30.80 -8.56
CA ASN A 164 -20.27 30.43 -8.67
C ASN A 164 -19.97 29.49 -7.50
N ALA A 165 -20.20 28.19 -7.64
CA ALA A 165 -19.99 27.19 -6.61
C ALA A 165 -18.58 27.31 -5.98
N THR A 166 -18.49 28.08 -4.91
CA THR A 166 -17.28 28.36 -4.17
C THR A 166 -17.27 27.49 -2.93
N GLY A 167 -16.70 26.34 -2.99
CA GLY A 167 -16.62 25.38 -1.88
C GLY A 167 -15.84 24.18 -2.30
N VAL A 168 -15.53 23.33 -1.36
CA VAL A 168 -14.96 22.02 -1.64
C VAL A 168 -16.05 21.15 -2.23
N VAL A 169 -15.97 20.84 -3.51
CA VAL A 169 -16.91 19.91 -4.15
C VAL A 169 -16.53 18.50 -3.73
N TRP A 170 -17.48 17.76 -3.20
CA TRP A 170 -17.26 16.41 -2.67
C TRP A 170 -16.56 15.47 -3.66
N SER A 171 -16.94 15.54 -4.94
CA SER A 171 -16.41 14.68 -6.01
C SER A 171 -14.97 15.00 -6.44
N ASP A 172 -14.43 16.14 -6.02
CA ASP A 172 -13.03 16.50 -6.28
C ASP A 172 -12.05 15.73 -5.38
N LEU A 173 -12.55 15.23 -4.25
CA LEU A 173 -11.72 14.54 -3.26
C LEU A 173 -11.56 13.05 -3.56
N ARG A 174 -10.41 12.51 -3.23
CA ARG A 174 -10.08 11.09 -3.38
C ARG A 174 -9.76 10.48 -2.03
N PRO A 175 -10.08 9.19 -1.83
CA PRO A 175 -9.74 8.50 -0.60
C PRO A 175 -8.24 8.24 -0.48
N SER A 176 -7.80 8.03 0.75
CA SER A 176 -6.49 7.48 1.09
C SER A 176 -6.68 6.25 1.95
N VAL A 177 -5.93 5.21 1.69
CA VAL A 177 -5.97 3.93 2.42
C VAL A 177 -4.75 3.80 3.33
N ARG A 178 -4.96 3.31 4.54
CA ARG A 178 -3.89 3.05 5.52
C ARG A 178 -2.92 1.99 5.00
N LEU A 179 -1.61 2.22 5.10
CA LEU A 179 -0.59 1.29 4.55
C LEU A 179 -0.67 -0.11 5.14
N SER A 180 -1.01 -0.24 6.42
CA SER A 180 -1.17 -1.56 7.06
C SER A 180 -2.22 -2.43 6.35
N LYS A 181 -3.27 -1.82 5.77
CA LYS A 181 -4.30 -2.53 5.02
C LYS A 181 -3.81 -3.04 3.66
N ILE A 182 -2.86 -2.35 3.06
CA ILE A 182 -2.21 -2.83 1.83
C ILE A 182 -1.36 -4.07 2.14
N ILE A 183 -0.62 -4.06 3.25
CA ILE A 183 0.13 -5.25 3.71
C ILE A 183 -0.81 -6.42 3.98
N GLU A 184 -1.93 -6.20 4.67
CA GLU A 184 -2.95 -7.22 4.92
C GLU A 184 -3.54 -7.78 3.62
N ALA A 185 -3.83 -6.92 2.64
CA ALA A 185 -4.34 -7.33 1.34
C ALA A 185 -3.32 -8.16 0.53
N ILE A 186 -2.03 -7.82 0.60
CA ILE A 186 -0.96 -8.63 0.00
C ILE A 186 -0.95 -10.04 0.63
N GLU A 187 -0.97 -10.16 1.95
CA GLU A 187 -1.02 -11.46 2.62
C GLU A 187 -2.31 -12.25 2.31
N ALA A 188 -3.44 -11.56 2.21
CA ALA A 188 -4.70 -12.18 1.84
C ALA A 188 -4.69 -12.75 0.42
N ARG A 189 -4.04 -12.06 -0.53
CA ARG A 189 -3.90 -12.52 -1.91
C ARG A 189 -2.98 -13.74 -2.01
N TYR A 190 -1.84 -13.71 -1.34
CA TYR A 190 -0.81 -14.77 -1.41
C TYR A 190 -0.88 -15.72 -0.21
N ASN A 191 -2.08 -16.15 0.16
CA ASN A 191 -2.33 -17.00 1.32
C ASN A 191 -2.16 -18.51 1.03
N ALA A 192 -2.14 -19.31 2.10
CA ALA A 192 -1.95 -20.76 2.04
C ALA A 192 -3.06 -21.54 1.29
N ALA A 193 -4.23 -20.96 1.07
CA ALA A 193 -5.28 -21.61 0.30
C ALA A 193 -4.97 -21.67 -1.20
N THR A 194 -4.12 -20.76 -1.67
CA THR A 194 -3.81 -20.60 -3.10
C THR A 194 -2.35 -20.93 -3.42
N TYR A 195 -1.43 -20.72 -2.47
CA TYR A 195 0.02 -20.84 -2.68
C TYR A 195 0.65 -21.86 -1.73
N GLU A 196 1.54 -22.70 -2.25
CA GLU A 196 2.33 -23.66 -1.44
C GLU A 196 3.25 -22.93 -0.44
N SER A 197 3.75 -21.75 -0.82
CA SER A 197 4.57 -20.90 0.03
C SER A 197 3.86 -19.56 0.22
N PRO A 198 2.97 -19.43 1.21
CA PRO A 198 2.23 -18.19 1.46
C PRO A 198 3.16 -17.07 1.93
N ILE A 199 2.80 -15.84 1.64
CA ILE A 199 3.50 -14.66 2.15
C ILE A 199 2.87 -14.28 3.49
N VAL A 200 3.68 -14.34 4.56
CA VAL A 200 3.28 -13.93 5.91
C VAL A 200 4.38 -13.05 6.47
N PHE A 201 4.09 -11.78 6.67
CA PHE A 201 5.04 -10.83 7.25
C PHE A 201 4.92 -10.77 8.77
N SER A 202 6.04 -10.64 9.46
CA SER A 202 5.98 -10.30 10.88
C SER A 202 5.41 -8.89 11.08
N ARG A 203 4.84 -8.63 12.24
CA ARG A 203 4.26 -7.33 12.58
C ARG A 203 5.22 -6.38 13.30
N ASP A 204 6.47 -6.81 13.52
CA ASP A 204 7.45 -6.04 14.31
C ASP A 204 7.61 -4.60 13.83
N PHE A 205 7.69 -4.36 12.53
CA PHE A 205 7.72 -3.01 11.96
C PHE A 205 6.33 -2.50 11.56
N PHE A 206 5.52 -3.33 10.92
CA PHE A 206 4.24 -2.89 10.35
C PHE A 206 3.18 -2.47 11.38
N SER A 207 3.39 -2.80 12.66
CA SER A 207 2.57 -2.30 13.77
C SER A 207 3.10 -1.03 14.44
N THR A 208 4.26 -0.52 14.03
CA THR A 208 4.79 0.73 14.58
C THR A 208 3.92 1.91 14.17
N THR A 209 3.83 2.92 15.05
CA THR A 209 3.08 4.16 14.76
C THR A 209 3.59 4.83 13.49
N GLU A 210 4.91 4.85 13.30
CA GLU A 210 5.56 5.42 12.13
C GLU A 210 5.04 4.84 10.81
N PHE A 211 4.73 3.56 10.77
CA PHE A 211 4.18 2.90 9.58
C PHE A 211 2.65 2.89 9.58
N ALA A 212 2.04 2.53 10.72
CA ALA A 212 0.60 2.29 10.81
C ALA A 212 -0.24 3.55 10.63
N GLU A 213 0.31 4.74 10.88
CA GLU A 213 -0.39 6.02 10.69
C GLU A 213 -0.15 6.67 9.32
N GLN A 214 0.53 5.97 8.40
CA GLN A 214 0.67 6.43 7.01
C GLN A 214 -0.45 5.93 6.12
N TYR A 215 -0.74 6.74 5.11
CA TYR A 215 -1.77 6.49 4.10
C TYR A 215 -1.19 6.59 2.70
N LEU A 216 -1.73 5.81 1.79
CA LEU A 216 -1.53 5.93 0.36
C LEU A 216 -2.74 6.66 -0.24
N TRP A 217 -2.52 7.79 -0.91
CA TRP A 217 -3.55 8.50 -1.63
C TRP A 217 -3.91 7.79 -2.93
N LEU A 218 -5.20 7.64 -3.20
CA LEU A 218 -5.72 6.82 -4.29
C LEU A 218 -6.12 7.70 -5.47
N LYS A 219 -5.34 7.64 -6.53
CA LYS A 219 -5.66 8.24 -7.83
C LYS A 219 -5.00 7.46 -8.95
N ALA A 220 -5.75 6.51 -9.53
CA ALA A 220 -5.25 5.66 -10.62
C ALA A 220 -5.19 6.35 -11.98
N ASN A 221 -6.00 7.40 -12.20
CA ASN A 221 -6.16 8.03 -13.53
C ASN A 221 -6.73 9.45 -13.44
N ASP A 222 -6.88 10.10 -14.62
CA ASP A 222 -7.40 11.47 -14.76
C ASP A 222 -8.91 11.60 -14.62
N ARG A 223 -9.65 10.53 -14.37
CA ARG A 223 -11.10 10.61 -14.26
C ARG A 223 -11.49 11.65 -13.22
N GLU A 224 -12.41 12.53 -13.58
CA GLU A 224 -12.96 13.55 -12.67
C GLU A 224 -13.79 12.92 -11.56
N ALA A 225 -14.39 11.75 -11.82
CA ALA A 225 -15.21 11.02 -10.85
C ALA A 225 -14.73 9.59 -10.67
N ILE A 226 -14.85 9.07 -9.45
CA ILE A 226 -14.67 7.67 -9.13
C ILE A 226 -15.85 6.89 -9.71
N GLY A 227 -15.58 5.96 -10.59
CA GLY A 227 -16.52 4.99 -11.16
C GLY A 227 -17.83 5.58 -11.72
N GLY A 228 -18.18 5.34 -12.95
CA GLY A 228 -19.55 5.56 -13.40
C GLY A 228 -20.36 4.31 -13.06
N GLY A 229 -21.20 4.34 -12.05
CA GLY A 229 -22.18 3.28 -11.84
C GLY A 229 -23.10 3.19 -13.03
N GLU A 230 -23.25 1.99 -13.60
CA GLU A 230 -24.27 1.68 -14.58
C GLU A 230 -25.12 0.54 -14.02
N ASP A 231 -26.43 0.71 -14.02
CA ASP A 231 -27.34 -0.32 -13.55
C ASP A 231 -28.48 -0.55 -14.54
N ILE A 232 -28.96 -1.78 -14.53
CA ILE A 232 -30.13 -2.19 -15.35
C ILE A 232 -31.41 -1.62 -14.73
N VAL A 233 -32.29 -1.11 -15.58
CA VAL A 233 -33.58 -0.59 -15.13
C VAL A 233 -34.52 -1.75 -14.78
N ASP A 234 -34.99 -1.78 -13.53
CA ASP A 234 -35.85 -2.80 -12.98
C ASP A 234 -37.33 -2.43 -13.13
N PHE A 235 -38.01 -3.04 -14.08
CA PHE A 235 -39.43 -2.75 -14.32
C PHE A 235 -40.33 -3.54 -13.37
N THR A 236 -41.22 -2.86 -12.67
CA THR A 236 -42.12 -3.44 -11.68
C THR A 236 -43.54 -3.64 -12.18
N ALA A 237 -43.90 -2.99 -13.26
CA ALA A 237 -45.23 -3.08 -13.85
C ALA A 237 -45.16 -2.93 -15.39
N GLY A 238 -46.05 -3.61 -16.09
CA GLY A 238 -46.19 -3.52 -17.55
C GLY A 238 -47.60 -3.87 -17.99
N SER A 239 -48.02 -3.30 -19.11
CA SER A 239 -49.33 -3.58 -19.71
C SER A 239 -49.27 -3.53 -21.23
N GLY A 240 -50.16 -4.30 -21.88
CA GLY A 240 -50.31 -4.31 -23.33
C GLY A 240 -49.68 -5.52 -24.03
N PRO A 241 -49.94 -5.70 -25.34
CA PRO A 241 -49.63 -6.93 -26.07
C PRO A 241 -48.21 -6.98 -26.69
N TYR A 242 -47.43 -5.89 -26.65
CA TYR A 242 -46.20 -5.77 -27.43
C TYR A 242 -44.90 -5.81 -26.61
N ILE A 243 -44.98 -5.65 -25.31
CA ILE A 243 -43.82 -5.73 -24.44
C ILE A 243 -43.98 -6.92 -23.49
N ASN A 244 -43.00 -7.79 -23.51
CA ASN A 244 -42.86 -8.84 -22.51
C ASN A 244 -41.54 -8.63 -21.80
N LEU A 245 -41.60 -8.48 -20.47
CA LEU A 245 -40.44 -8.32 -19.59
C LEU A 245 -40.18 -9.64 -18.87
N SER A 246 -38.98 -10.17 -19.07
CA SER A 246 -38.46 -11.30 -18.31
C SER A 246 -37.03 -11.03 -17.96
N ASN A 247 -36.68 -11.05 -16.69
CA ASN A 247 -35.34 -10.69 -16.16
C ASN A 247 -34.86 -9.33 -16.69
N ASN A 248 -35.74 -8.33 -16.69
CA ASN A 248 -35.48 -6.97 -17.21
C ASN A 248 -35.11 -6.88 -18.70
N ILE A 249 -35.36 -7.93 -19.45
CA ILE A 249 -35.23 -7.94 -20.91
C ILE A 249 -36.60 -7.65 -21.53
N GLY A 250 -36.69 -6.51 -22.21
CA GLY A 250 -37.87 -6.17 -23.02
C GLY A 250 -37.86 -6.91 -24.37
N THR A 251 -38.81 -7.79 -24.56
CA THR A 251 -38.99 -8.55 -25.81
C THR A 251 -40.15 -7.97 -26.59
N PHE A 252 -39.89 -7.52 -27.81
CA PHE A 252 -40.90 -7.01 -28.73
C PHE A 252 -41.02 -7.92 -29.96
N THR A 253 -42.20 -8.40 -30.21
CA THR A 253 -42.44 -9.31 -31.34
C THR A 253 -43.36 -8.64 -32.36
N THR A 254 -42.95 -8.60 -33.60
CA THR A 254 -43.82 -8.11 -34.69
C THR A 254 -45.01 -9.07 -34.88
N ILE A 255 -46.21 -8.48 -35.10
CA ILE A 255 -47.41 -9.22 -35.36
C ILE A 255 -47.63 -9.27 -36.87
N ARG A 256 -47.92 -10.45 -37.42
CA ARG A 256 -48.28 -10.62 -38.82
C ARG A 256 -49.65 -9.98 -39.10
N THR A 257 -49.67 -8.86 -39.80
CA THR A 257 -50.89 -8.14 -40.20
C THR A 257 -50.94 -7.94 -41.70
N GLY A 258 -51.04 -9.02 -42.47
CA GLY A 258 -51.17 -8.92 -43.90
C GLY A 258 -49.91 -8.38 -44.61
N ALA A 259 -50.08 -7.51 -45.62
CA ALA A 259 -49.02 -7.03 -46.50
C ALA A 259 -48.20 -5.84 -45.95
N SER A 260 -48.45 -5.41 -44.74
CA SER A 260 -47.81 -4.17 -44.20
C SER A 260 -46.53 -4.46 -43.41
N ARG A 261 -45.46 -3.71 -43.73
CA ARG A 261 -44.24 -3.70 -42.92
C ARG A 261 -44.52 -3.06 -41.57
N GLN A 262 -43.92 -3.62 -40.52
CA GLN A 262 -44.11 -3.16 -39.14
C GLN A 262 -42.79 -2.72 -38.51
N ARG A 263 -42.84 -1.69 -37.72
CA ARG A 263 -41.76 -1.28 -36.78
C ARG A 263 -42.39 -0.79 -35.49
N PHE A 264 -41.56 -0.67 -34.45
CA PHE A 264 -42.01 -0.12 -33.18
C PHE A 264 -41.44 1.31 -32.99
N LEU A 265 -42.28 2.18 -32.43
CA LEU A 265 -41.84 3.41 -31.75
C LEU A 265 -41.77 3.07 -30.29
N ILE A 266 -40.60 3.27 -29.71
CA ILE A 266 -40.29 3.03 -28.31
C ILE A 266 -40.03 4.40 -27.70
N GLU A 267 -40.90 4.80 -26.78
CA GLU A 267 -40.79 6.07 -26.03
C GLU A 267 -40.32 5.74 -24.64
N ASN A 268 -39.17 6.27 -24.29
CA ASN A 268 -38.51 6.04 -22.98
C ASN A 268 -38.52 7.33 -22.18
N LYS A 269 -38.75 7.24 -20.89
CA LYS A 269 -38.68 8.38 -19.97
C LYS A 269 -38.03 7.98 -18.68
N ILE A 270 -37.04 8.77 -18.24
CA ILE A 270 -36.43 8.74 -16.90
C ILE A 270 -37.01 9.93 -16.12
N THR A 271 -37.43 9.68 -14.91
CA THR A 271 -37.94 10.70 -14.00
C THR A 271 -37.16 10.63 -12.70
N PRO A 272 -36.15 11.54 -12.49
CA PRO A 272 -35.46 11.63 -11.21
C PRO A 272 -36.44 11.89 -10.06
N ALA A 273 -36.16 11.31 -8.91
CA ALA A 273 -36.90 11.56 -7.69
C ALA A 273 -36.65 12.99 -7.17
N SER A 274 -37.52 13.47 -6.29
CA SER A 274 -37.36 14.81 -5.72
C SER A 274 -36.01 14.94 -4.98
N GLY A 275 -35.27 15.98 -5.35
CA GLY A 275 -33.91 16.22 -4.86
C GLY A 275 -32.79 15.73 -5.78
N TYR A 276 -33.10 14.93 -6.79
CA TYR A 276 -32.12 14.41 -7.76
C TYR A 276 -32.27 15.00 -9.17
N GLU A 277 -33.10 16.02 -9.34
CA GLU A 277 -33.46 16.61 -10.65
C GLU A 277 -32.23 17.19 -11.38
N ASN A 278 -31.20 17.58 -10.65
CA ASN A 278 -29.97 18.17 -11.20
C ASN A 278 -28.78 17.19 -11.26
N VAL A 279 -28.99 15.91 -10.90
CA VAL A 279 -27.91 14.93 -10.99
C VAL A 279 -27.75 14.49 -12.44
N PRO A 280 -26.56 14.67 -13.03
CA PRO A 280 -26.32 14.23 -14.41
C PRO A 280 -26.37 12.72 -14.55
N TYR A 281 -27.02 12.23 -15.59
CA TYR A 281 -27.06 10.80 -15.91
C TYR A 281 -27.11 10.56 -17.42
N THR A 282 -26.65 9.39 -17.83
CA THR A 282 -26.76 8.90 -19.19
C THR A 282 -27.75 7.73 -19.22
N PHE A 283 -28.73 7.80 -20.09
CA PHE A 283 -29.65 6.70 -20.33
C PHE A 283 -29.20 5.90 -21.54
N ILE A 284 -29.11 4.57 -21.40
CA ILE A 284 -28.52 3.69 -22.40
C ILE A 284 -29.49 2.56 -22.74
N VAL A 285 -29.62 2.24 -24.01
CA VAL A 285 -30.35 1.07 -24.49
C VAL A 285 -29.41 0.12 -25.20
N LYS A 286 -29.35 -1.13 -24.73
CA LYS A 286 -28.46 -2.16 -25.26
C LYS A 286 -29.23 -3.33 -25.84
N TYR A 287 -28.62 -4.06 -26.80
CA TYR A 287 -29.10 -5.39 -27.19
C TYR A 287 -28.89 -6.36 -26.02
N ALA A 288 -29.96 -7.05 -25.60
CA ALA A 288 -29.95 -7.88 -24.39
C ALA A 288 -28.94 -9.05 -24.43
N PHE A 289 -28.64 -9.60 -25.61
CA PHE A 289 -27.80 -10.80 -25.74
C PHE A 289 -26.37 -10.51 -26.14
N THR A 290 -26.11 -9.37 -26.80
CA THR A 290 -24.76 -9.00 -27.21
C THR A 290 -24.13 -7.95 -26.26
N GLY A 291 -24.96 -7.24 -25.50
CA GLY A 291 -24.52 -6.11 -24.69
C GLY A 291 -24.12 -4.85 -25.49
N GLU A 292 -24.29 -4.93 -26.84
CA GLU A 292 -23.96 -3.83 -27.73
C GLU A 292 -24.88 -2.64 -27.48
N GLU A 293 -24.29 -1.45 -27.28
CA GLU A 293 -25.01 -0.21 -27.09
C GLU A 293 -25.66 0.23 -28.39
N LEU A 294 -26.98 0.40 -28.33
CA LEU A 294 -27.77 0.87 -29.45
C LEU A 294 -27.91 2.39 -29.46
N TYR A 295 -28.17 2.92 -28.28
CA TYR A 295 -28.45 4.33 -28.06
C TYR A 295 -28.01 4.75 -26.69
N SER A 296 -27.51 5.98 -26.59
CA SER A 296 -27.13 6.61 -25.35
C SER A 296 -27.46 8.09 -25.40
N TRP A 297 -27.97 8.64 -24.29
CA TRP A 297 -28.36 10.03 -24.16
C TRP A 297 -28.00 10.55 -22.78
N ASP A 298 -27.45 11.77 -22.76
CA ASP A 298 -27.13 12.47 -21.53
C ASP A 298 -28.29 13.34 -21.09
N SER A 299 -28.53 13.40 -19.79
CA SER A 299 -29.62 14.19 -19.21
C SER A 299 -29.57 15.68 -19.56
N GLU A 300 -28.39 16.23 -19.78
CA GLU A 300 -28.20 17.63 -20.19
C GLU A 300 -28.74 17.93 -21.60
N GLN A 301 -28.79 16.92 -22.49
CA GLN A 301 -29.32 17.06 -23.85
C GLN A 301 -30.85 17.13 -23.86
N TRP A 302 -31.53 16.80 -22.77
CA TRP A 302 -33.01 16.72 -22.69
C TRP A 302 -33.65 17.91 -22.00
N ALA A 303 -32.88 18.87 -21.54
CA ALA A 303 -33.38 20.01 -20.78
C ALA A 303 -34.49 20.81 -21.50
N ASN A 304 -34.74 20.56 -22.78
CA ASN A 304 -35.72 21.25 -23.60
C ASN A 304 -36.89 20.40 -24.10
N ASP A 305 -36.88 19.07 -23.85
CA ASP A 305 -37.95 18.15 -24.24
C ASP A 305 -38.62 17.60 -22.96
N ASP A 306 -39.87 17.12 -23.07
CA ASP A 306 -40.63 16.52 -21.94
C ASP A 306 -39.92 15.29 -21.28
N GLY A 307 -38.65 15.11 -21.52
CA GLY A 307 -37.80 14.01 -21.03
C GLY A 307 -38.12 12.67 -21.71
N ILE A 308 -38.74 12.70 -22.88
CA ILE A 308 -39.12 11.51 -23.66
C ILE A 308 -38.15 11.28 -24.79
N ILE A 309 -37.51 10.09 -24.80
CA ILE A 309 -36.65 9.64 -25.90
C ILE A 309 -37.41 8.67 -26.78
N SER A 310 -37.48 8.96 -28.06
CA SER A 310 -38.18 8.15 -29.03
C SER A 310 -37.21 7.39 -29.93
N ILE A 311 -37.28 6.08 -29.90
CA ILE A 311 -36.52 5.17 -30.77
C ILE A 311 -37.45 4.51 -31.75
N ARG A 312 -37.01 4.33 -33.00
CA ARG A 312 -37.73 3.53 -34.00
C ARG A 312 -36.93 2.31 -34.39
N THR A 313 -37.49 1.13 -34.23
CA THR A 313 -36.84 -0.10 -34.72
C THR A 313 -36.74 -0.15 -36.22
N ALA A 314 -35.90 -1.02 -36.74
CA ALA A 314 -35.87 -1.33 -38.17
C ALA A 314 -37.25 -1.83 -38.65
N LEU A 315 -37.55 -1.64 -39.95
CA LEU A 315 -38.75 -2.16 -40.56
C LEU A 315 -38.66 -3.69 -40.73
N ALA A 316 -39.54 -4.41 -40.05
CA ALA A 316 -39.66 -5.85 -40.22
C ALA A 316 -40.51 -6.22 -41.47
N SER A 317 -40.13 -7.29 -42.15
CA SER A 317 -40.88 -7.84 -43.26
C SER A 317 -42.25 -8.33 -42.82
N PRO A 318 -43.33 -8.16 -43.63
CA PRO A 318 -44.63 -8.66 -43.28
C PRO A 318 -44.72 -10.20 -43.26
N SER A 319 -43.78 -10.91 -43.91
CA SER A 319 -43.70 -12.36 -43.93
C SER A 319 -43.01 -12.99 -42.72
N ASP A 320 -42.20 -12.23 -41.96
CA ASP A 320 -41.35 -12.75 -40.92
C ASP A 320 -41.76 -12.20 -39.53
N THR A 321 -41.69 -13.06 -38.53
CA THR A 321 -41.77 -12.66 -37.15
C THR A 321 -40.39 -12.22 -36.70
N THR A 322 -40.22 -10.91 -36.46
CA THR A 322 -38.96 -10.36 -35.94
C THR A 322 -39.13 -10.11 -34.44
N VAL A 323 -38.12 -10.52 -33.67
CA VAL A 323 -38.07 -10.33 -32.25
C VAL A 323 -36.93 -9.36 -31.95
N PHE A 324 -37.23 -8.33 -31.17
CA PHE A 324 -36.26 -7.36 -30.69
C PHE A 324 -36.12 -7.55 -29.17
N ASN A 325 -34.90 -7.65 -28.69
CA ASN A 325 -34.62 -7.83 -27.26
C ASN A 325 -33.68 -6.71 -26.78
N PHE A 326 -34.17 -5.90 -25.88
CA PHE A 326 -33.43 -4.75 -25.32
C PHE A 326 -33.36 -4.81 -23.82
N THR A 327 -32.28 -4.21 -23.27
CA THR A 327 -32.15 -3.82 -21.88
C THR A 327 -31.97 -2.31 -21.81
N TRP A 328 -32.48 -1.73 -20.75
CA TRP A 328 -32.35 -0.32 -20.45
C TRP A 328 -31.43 -0.14 -19.27
N HIS A 329 -30.55 0.86 -19.34
CA HIS A 329 -29.56 1.13 -18.33
C HIS A 329 -29.55 2.62 -17.99
N VAL A 330 -29.26 2.93 -16.76
CA VAL A 330 -28.94 4.29 -16.29
C VAL A 330 -27.52 4.29 -15.78
N LYS A 331 -26.72 5.24 -16.23
CA LYS A 331 -25.35 5.46 -15.78
C LYS A 331 -25.26 6.85 -15.20
N SER A 332 -24.62 6.98 -14.02
CA SER A 332 -24.35 8.27 -13.40
C SER A 332 -23.04 8.24 -12.64
N ASN A 333 -22.38 9.38 -12.53
CA ASN A 333 -21.17 9.56 -11.71
C ASN A 333 -21.49 9.96 -10.26
N ALA A 334 -22.78 10.07 -9.92
CA ALA A 334 -23.25 10.35 -8.57
C ALA A 334 -24.46 9.47 -8.26
N LYS A 335 -24.80 9.35 -6.99
CA LYS A 335 -26.02 8.67 -6.58
C LYS A 335 -27.23 9.35 -7.23
N ILE A 336 -28.12 8.57 -7.81
CA ILE A 336 -29.39 9.07 -8.36
C ILE A 336 -30.54 8.14 -8.00
N GLU A 337 -31.65 8.73 -7.57
CA GLU A 337 -32.93 8.03 -7.43
C GLU A 337 -33.83 8.42 -8.60
N PHE A 338 -34.44 7.45 -9.26
CA PHE A 338 -35.24 7.68 -10.43
C PHE A 338 -36.36 6.64 -10.62
N ALA A 339 -37.37 7.01 -11.37
CA ALA A 339 -38.31 6.09 -11.95
C ALA A 339 -38.15 6.08 -13.48
N SER A 340 -38.48 4.97 -14.14
CA SER A 340 -38.41 4.84 -15.59
C SER A 340 -39.70 4.35 -16.16
N SER A 341 -40.04 4.79 -17.38
CA SER A 341 -41.15 4.22 -18.13
C SER A 341 -40.76 3.99 -19.60
N VAL A 342 -41.28 2.92 -20.16
CA VAL A 342 -41.11 2.55 -21.60
C VAL A 342 -42.49 2.27 -22.18
N LYS A 343 -42.80 3.01 -23.26
CA LYS A 343 -44.05 2.82 -24.04
C LYS A 343 -43.69 2.36 -25.42
N VAL A 344 -44.23 1.23 -25.83
CA VAL A 344 -44.01 0.60 -27.14
C VAL A 344 -45.24 0.69 -28.00
N THR A 345 -45.17 1.47 -29.06
CA THR A 345 -46.26 1.67 -30.01
C THR A 345 -45.88 1.06 -31.37
N PRO A 346 -46.65 0.08 -31.89
CA PRO A 346 -46.42 -0.44 -33.22
C PRO A 346 -46.83 0.60 -34.28
N ILE A 347 -46.00 0.73 -35.31
CA ILE A 347 -46.29 1.58 -36.47
C ILE A 347 -46.67 0.69 -37.63
N ILE A 348 -47.96 0.49 -37.79
CA ILE A 348 -48.58 -0.30 -38.88
C ILE A 348 -49.83 0.42 -39.39
N ALA A 349 -50.35 0.01 -40.54
CA ALA A 349 -51.64 0.53 -41.04
C ALA A 349 -52.79 -0.08 -40.21
N GLY A 350 -53.19 0.59 -39.13
CA GLY A 350 -54.25 0.20 -38.20
C GLY A 350 -54.09 0.76 -36.80
N ILE A 351 -55.17 0.80 -36.03
CA ILE A 351 -55.14 1.30 -34.64
C ILE A 351 -54.80 0.14 -33.74
N ILE A 352 -53.62 0.14 -33.14
CA ILE A 352 -53.19 -0.84 -32.17
C ILE A 352 -52.81 -0.09 -30.90
N SER A 353 -53.32 -0.55 -29.75
CA SER A 353 -53.00 0.05 -28.44
C SER A 353 -51.52 -0.19 -28.07
N PRO A 354 -50.80 0.82 -27.62
CA PRO A 354 -49.43 0.65 -27.18
C PRO A 354 -49.34 -0.24 -25.93
N SER A 355 -48.21 -0.88 -25.76
CA SER A 355 -47.80 -1.52 -24.50
C SER A 355 -46.97 -0.53 -23.68
N GLU A 356 -47.20 -0.51 -22.41
CA GLU A 356 -46.50 0.39 -21.49
C GLU A 356 -45.98 -0.38 -20.26
N THR A 357 -44.83 -0.01 -19.79
CA THR A 357 -44.23 -0.52 -18.54
C THR A 357 -43.66 0.62 -17.73
N SER A 358 -43.52 0.42 -16.46
CA SER A 358 -42.98 1.41 -15.55
C SER A 358 -42.20 0.76 -14.41
N THR A 359 -41.31 1.54 -13.81
CA THR A 359 -40.60 1.18 -12.60
C THR A 359 -41.27 1.81 -11.38
N GLY A 360 -40.98 1.28 -10.19
CA GLY A 360 -40.97 2.07 -8.96
C GLY A 360 -39.73 2.96 -8.90
N THR A 361 -39.50 3.62 -7.77
CA THR A 361 -38.27 4.36 -7.54
C THR A 361 -37.12 3.38 -7.38
N GLN A 362 -36.03 3.62 -8.13
CA GLN A 362 -34.80 2.86 -8.07
C GLN A 362 -33.67 3.80 -7.65
N THR A 363 -32.65 3.24 -7.01
CA THR A 363 -31.46 3.99 -6.60
C THR A 363 -30.24 3.38 -7.29
N LEU A 364 -29.55 4.19 -8.09
CA LEU A 364 -28.22 3.86 -8.58
C LEU A 364 -27.18 4.43 -7.61
N VAL A 365 -26.29 3.57 -7.16
CA VAL A 365 -25.21 3.91 -6.22
C VAL A 365 -23.87 3.62 -6.88
N ASN A 366 -22.96 4.55 -6.79
CA ASN A 366 -21.58 4.33 -7.19
C ASN A 366 -20.77 3.83 -6.00
N ASN A 367 -19.86 2.91 -6.23
CA ASN A 367 -18.97 2.40 -5.20
C ASN A 367 -17.53 2.76 -5.53
N VAL A 368 -16.81 3.16 -4.51
CA VAL A 368 -15.36 3.22 -4.51
C VAL A 368 -14.85 1.80 -4.33
N ILE A 369 -14.30 1.23 -5.38
CA ILE A 369 -13.56 -0.03 -5.30
C ILE A 369 -12.10 0.33 -5.10
N ILE A 370 -11.59 0.11 -3.90
CA ILE A 370 -10.24 0.57 -3.50
C ILE A 370 -9.16 0.03 -4.44
N GLY A 371 -9.26 -1.21 -4.90
CA GLY A 371 -8.33 -1.80 -5.86
C GLY A 371 -8.25 -1.01 -7.18
N ASP A 372 -9.40 -0.61 -7.73
CA ASP A 372 -9.49 0.10 -9.01
C ASP A 372 -8.91 1.54 -8.95
N GLU A 373 -8.84 2.11 -7.75
CA GLU A 373 -8.32 3.45 -7.52
C GLU A 373 -6.84 3.45 -7.08
N MET A 374 -6.20 2.28 -6.97
CA MET A 374 -4.78 2.18 -6.64
C MET A 374 -3.90 2.81 -7.72
N PRO A 375 -2.82 3.50 -7.34
CA PRO A 375 -1.87 4.03 -8.31
C PRO A 375 -1.19 2.89 -9.09
N GLU A 376 -0.79 3.19 -10.34
CA GLU A 376 -0.11 2.25 -11.22
C GLU A 376 1.30 1.94 -10.67
N LEU A 377 1.39 0.96 -9.78
CA LEU A 377 2.62 0.53 -9.12
C LEU A 377 2.59 -0.98 -8.88
N LYS A 378 3.68 -1.68 -9.20
CA LYS A 378 3.83 -3.10 -8.89
C LYS A 378 3.94 -3.31 -7.38
N ILE A 379 3.36 -4.41 -6.88
CA ILE A 379 3.43 -4.78 -5.46
C ILE A 379 4.89 -4.93 -5.01
N VAL A 380 5.75 -5.53 -5.84
CA VAL A 380 7.19 -5.68 -5.54
C VAL A 380 7.88 -4.33 -5.41
N ASP A 381 7.57 -3.37 -6.29
CA ASP A 381 8.19 -2.04 -6.26
C ASP A 381 7.65 -1.20 -5.09
N PHE A 382 6.38 -1.34 -4.75
CA PHE A 382 5.81 -0.78 -3.51
C PHE A 382 6.54 -1.29 -2.27
N LEU A 383 6.68 -2.62 -2.13
CA LEU A 383 7.42 -3.22 -1.01
C LEU A 383 8.87 -2.76 -0.96
N LYS A 384 9.58 -2.74 -2.10
CA LYS A 384 10.95 -2.19 -2.18
C LYS A 384 10.99 -0.73 -1.73
N GLY A 385 10.02 0.09 -2.16
CA GLY A 385 9.89 1.47 -1.75
C GLY A 385 9.81 1.60 -0.23
N ILE A 386 8.91 0.85 0.41
CA ILE A 386 8.75 0.82 1.87
C ILE A 386 10.04 0.33 2.54
N PHE A 387 10.64 -0.76 2.05
CA PHE A 387 11.89 -1.29 2.63
C PHE A 387 13.05 -0.30 2.53
N ASN A 388 13.18 0.38 1.41
CA ASN A 388 14.20 1.41 1.24
C ASN A 388 13.88 2.68 2.04
N MET A 389 12.62 3.06 2.17
CA MET A 389 12.22 4.25 2.93
C MET A 389 12.64 4.14 4.41
N PHE A 390 12.40 2.98 5.01
CA PHE A 390 12.64 2.72 6.44
C PHE A 390 13.88 1.87 6.69
N LYS A 391 14.67 1.56 5.66
CA LYS A 391 15.84 0.68 5.76
C LYS A 391 15.53 -0.64 6.46
N LEU A 392 14.48 -1.31 6.00
CA LEU A 392 14.02 -2.58 6.55
C LEU A 392 14.83 -3.76 6.00
N VAL A 393 14.84 -4.82 6.78
CA VAL A 393 15.32 -6.14 6.36
C VAL A 393 14.14 -7.12 6.30
N ALA A 394 14.23 -8.04 5.34
CA ALA A 394 13.29 -9.16 5.21
C ALA A 394 14.06 -10.46 5.39
N ILE A 395 13.89 -11.11 6.51
CA ILE A 395 14.59 -12.35 6.85
C ILE A 395 13.57 -13.48 6.96
N PRO A 396 13.62 -14.44 6.05
CA PRO A 396 12.75 -15.60 6.15
C PRO A 396 13.07 -16.42 7.40
N LYS A 397 12.02 -16.90 8.08
CA LYS A 397 12.11 -17.75 9.27
C LYS A 397 11.79 -19.22 8.93
N ASP A 398 12.22 -20.14 9.80
CA ASP A 398 11.99 -21.57 9.63
C ASP A 398 10.50 -21.96 9.68
N ASP A 399 9.66 -21.13 10.25
CA ASP A 399 8.19 -21.30 10.29
C ASP A 399 7.48 -20.86 8.99
N GLY A 400 8.24 -20.41 7.99
CA GLY A 400 7.73 -19.93 6.72
C GLY A 400 7.31 -18.45 6.73
N SER A 401 7.36 -17.77 7.89
CA SER A 401 7.11 -16.34 7.98
C SER A 401 8.34 -15.51 7.55
N ILE A 402 8.11 -14.25 7.23
CA ILE A 402 9.16 -13.32 6.85
C ILE A 402 9.27 -12.26 7.96
N TYR A 403 10.39 -12.27 8.66
CA TYR A 403 10.69 -11.26 9.66
C TYR A 403 10.97 -9.93 8.98
N ILE A 404 10.26 -8.88 9.39
CA ILE A 404 10.40 -7.53 8.86
C ILE A 404 10.66 -6.57 10.02
N ASN A 405 11.82 -5.92 10.01
CA ASN A 405 12.14 -4.86 10.97
C ASN A 405 13.26 -3.97 10.41
N THR A 406 13.59 -2.90 11.12
CA THR A 406 14.74 -2.05 10.78
C THR A 406 16.04 -2.84 10.86
N LEU A 407 17.04 -2.45 10.06
CA LEU A 407 18.35 -3.08 10.08
C LEU A 407 18.98 -3.04 11.48
N ASP A 408 18.81 -1.93 12.19
CA ASP A 408 19.36 -1.77 13.55
C ASP A 408 18.68 -2.71 14.53
N SER A 409 17.35 -2.84 14.49
CA SER A 409 16.61 -3.80 15.32
C SER A 409 17.01 -5.26 15.02
N TYR A 410 17.30 -5.58 13.76
CA TYR A 410 17.78 -6.91 13.37
C TYR A 410 19.16 -7.21 14.00
N TYR A 411 20.09 -6.25 13.95
CA TYR A 411 21.42 -6.44 14.56
C TYR A 411 21.38 -6.55 16.09
N VAL A 412 20.45 -5.89 16.75
CA VAL A 412 20.30 -5.98 18.22
C VAL A 412 19.97 -7.40 18.69
N GLN A 413 19.25 -8.18 17.87
CA GLN A 413 18.85 -9.56 18.20
C GLN A 413 19.98 -10.59 18.02
N GLY A 414 21.13 -10.21 17.45
CA GLY A 414 22.24 -11.10 17.17
C GLY A 414 22.89 -11.66 18.43
N LYS A 415 23.32 -12.90 18.36
CA LYS A 415 24.07 -13.58 19.42
C LYS A 415 25.55 -13.29 19.27
N ARG A 416 26.30 -13.44 20.38
CA ARG A 416 27.74 -13.25 20.38
C ARG A 416 28.47 -14.59 20.46
N TYR A 417 29.35 -14.88 19.50
CA TYR A 417 30.16 -16.10 19.45
C TYR A 417 31.65 -15.77 19.55
N ASP A 418 32.34 -16.32 20.51
CA ASP A 418 33.80 -16.25 20.57
C ASP A 418 34.41 -17.29 19.63
N ALA A 419 34.95 -16.81 18.52
CA ALA A 419 35.59 -17.63 17.51
C ALA A 419 37.11 -17.68 17.61
N THR A 420 37.72 -17.02 18.62
CA THR A 420 39.18 -16.85 18.75
C THR A 420 39.97 -18.15 18.51
N LYS A 421 39.57 -19.25 19.14
CA LYS A 421 40.28 -20.54 19.05
C LYS A 421 40.14 -21.26 17.71
N TYR A 422 39.24 -20.81 16.84
CA TYR A 422 38.96 -21.43 15.56
C TYR A 422 39.59 -20.67 14.38
N ILE A 423 40.14 -19.48 14.62
CA ILE A 423 40.72 -18.60 13.60
C ILE A 423 42.14 -19.09 13.25
N ASP A 424 42.44 -19.13 11.94
CA ASP A 424 43.81 -19.26 11.46
C ASP A 424 44.46 -17.88 11.43
N PHE A 425 45.31 -17.61 12.42
CA PHE A 425 46.06 -16.34 12.50
C PHE A 425 47.33 -16.32 11.67
N ALA A 426 47.68 -17.40 10.97
CA ALA A 426 48.88 -17.44 10.15
C ALA A 426 48.79 -16.52 8.94
N LYS A 427 47.58 -16.32 8.44
CA LYS A 427 47.30 -15.41 7.32
C LYS A 427 45.86 -14.84 7.41
N PHE A 428 45.77 -13.53 7.40
CA PHE A 428 44.50 -12.84 7.23
C PHE A 428 44.73 -11.48 6.56
N ASP A 429 43.73 -10.94 5.90
CA ASP A 429 43.78 -9.67 5.21
C ASP A 429 42.97 -8.63 6.00
N VAL A 430 43.43 -7.37 5.96
CA VAL A 430 42.73 -6.24 6.52
C VAL A 430 42.60 -5.16 5.45
N ASP A 431 41.38 -4.92 5.02
CA ASP A 431 41.09 -3.91 4.01
C ASP A 431 40.58 -2.62 4.65
N ARG A 432 40.80 -1.52 3.96
CA ARG A 432 40.17 -0.25 4.28
C ARG A 432 38.67 -0.38 4.14
N GLY A 433 37.87 0.18 5.06
CA GLY A 433 36.43 0.34 4.90
C GLY A 433 36.11 1.15 3.63
N GLU A 434 35.10 0.75 2.92
CA GLU A 434 34.57 1.52 1.80
C GLU A 434 33.93 2.83 2.33
N LEU A 435 34.20 3.94 1.65
CA LEU A 435 33.66 5.25 1.97
C LEU A 435 32.59 5.64 0.96
N LEU A 436 31.75 6.59 1.31
CA LEU A 436 30.74 7.14 0.44
C LEU A 436 31.16 8.55 0.00
N LYS A 437 31.32 8.77 -1.30
CA LYS A 437 31.55 10.08 -1.89
C LYS A 437 30.28 10.90 -2.08
N ARG A 438 29.15 10.21 -2.22
CA ARG A 438 27.84 10.79 -2.47
C ARG A 438 26.74 9.98 -1.78
N ILE A 439 25.81 10.68 -1.18
CA ILE A 439 24.63 10.10 -0.55
C ILE A 439 23.42 10.83 -1.15
N SER A 440 22.52 10.08 -1.78
CA SER A 440 21.33 10.60 -2.44
C SER A 440 20.10 9.83 -1.99
N PHE A 441 19.10 10.56 -1.54
CA PHE A 441 17.77 10.06 -1.25
C PHE A 441 16.78 10.77 -2.16
N GLU A 442 16.13 10.03 -3.04
CA GLU A 442 15.33 10.58 -4.11
C GLU A 442 13.92 10.00 -4.08
N PHE A 443 12.93 10.85 -4.26
CA PHE A 443 11.56 10.48 -4.61
C PHE A 443 11.39 10.50 -6.13
N GLU A 444 10.24 10.07 -6.64
CA GLU A 444 9.88 10.24 -8.04
C GLU A 444 9.89 11.72 -8.42
N LYS A 445 10.10 11.97 -9.71
CA LYS A 445 10.17 13.33 -10.23
C LYS A 445 8.87 14.08 -9.92
N PRO A 446 8.95 15.31 -9.37
CA PRO A 446 7.77 16.12 -9.11
C PRO A 446 6.89 16.33 -10.33
N SER A 447 5.60 16.08 -10.20
CA SER A 447 4.58 16.35 -11.23
C SER A 447 3.67 17.51 -10.86
N THR A 448 3.60 17.88 -9.57
CA THR A 448 2.72 18.91 -9.06
C THR A 448 3.41 20.27 -8.99
N ILE A 449 2.68 21.34 -9.35
CA ILE A 449 3.19 22.71 -9.49
C ILE A 449 3.99 23.18 -8.25
N MET A 450 3.49 22.93 -7.05
CA MET A 450 4.16 23.41 -5.83
C MET A 450 5.52 22.76 -5.64
N ASN A 451 5.62 21.44 -5.89
CA ASN A 451 6.88 20.72 -5.78
C ASN A 451 7.83 21.01 -6.95
N ILE A 452 7.30 21.23 -8.17
CA ILE A 452 8.09 21.69 -9.33
C ILE A 452 8.73 23.04 -9.04
N GLU A 453 7.98 23.99 -8.49
CA GLU A 453 8.50 25.33 -8.13
C GLU A 453 9.51 25.23 -6.97
N PHE A 454 9.27 24.37 -5.98
CA PHE A 454 10.26 24.10 -4.95
C PHE A 454 11.57 23.56 -5.55
N GLN A 455 11.50 22.58 -6.44
CA GLN A 455 12.68 21.99 -7.10
C GLN A 455 13.48 23.03 -7.89
N LYS A 456 12.80 23.95 -8.60
CA LYS A 456 13.46 25.04 -9.37
C LYS A 456 14.24 26.00 -8.46
N GLN A 457 13.82 26.15 -7.20
CA GLN A 457 14.42 27.07 -6.23
C GLN A 457 15.43 26.37 -5.31
N ALA A 458 15.39 25.05 -5.19
CA ALA A 458 16.30 24.27 -4.36
C ALA A 458 17.74 24.39 -4.85
N ALA A 459 18.67 24.63 -3.95
CA ALA A 459 20.10 24.82 -4.28
C ALA A 459 20.76 23.55 -4.85
N ASP A 460 20.26 22.40 -4.50
CA ASP A 460 20.69 21.08 -4.98
C ASP A 460 19.88 20.55 -6.16
N GLY A 461 18.83 21.28 -6.57
CA GLY A 461 17.93 20.90 -7.64
C GLY A 461 17.02 19.70 -7.34
N GLN A 462 16.92 19.31 -6.05
CA GLN A 462 16.06 18.20 -5.62
C GLN A 462 14.61 18.65 -5.40
N GLY A 463 13.67 17.72 -5.55
CA GLY A 463 12.28 17.93 -5.15
C GLY A 463 12.13 17.94 -3.63
N TYR A 464 10.97 18.40 -3.16
CA TYR A 464 10.67 18.48 -1.74
C TYR A 464 10.84 17.13 -1.05
N GLY A 465 11.49 17.13 0.10
CA GLY A 465 11.71 15.95 0.93
C GLY A 465 12.88 15.06 0.52
N ALA A 466 13.45 15.27 -0.66
CA ALA A 466 14.66 14.58 -1.10
C ALA A 466 15.93 15.18 -0.46
N SER A 467 17.04 14.45 -0.48
CA SER A 467 18.30 14.93 0.08
C SER A 467 19.50 14.46 -0.73
N LEU A 468 20.42 15.38 -1.02
CA LEU A 468 21.65 15.11 -1.75
C LEU A 468 22.86 15.68 -1.03
N VAL A 469 23.75 14.81 -0.59
CA VAL A 469 24.99 15.19 0.11
C VAL A 469 26.19 14.69 -0.67
N ASN A 470 27.08 15.62 -1.06
CA ASN A 470 28.40 15.31 -1.60
C ASN A 470 29.48 15.48 -0.52
N ILE A 471 30.35 14.50 -0.37
CA ILE A 471 31.38 14.47 0.66
C ILE A 471 32.73 14.80 0.02
N TYR A 472 33.39 15.83 0.54
CA TYR A 472 34.64 16.39 -0.02
C TYR A 472 35.82 16.14 0.91
N GLU A 473 37.00 15.98 0.31
CA GLU A 473 38.27 16.03 1.03
C GLU A 473 38.44 17.43 1.68
N THR A 474 39.19 17.48 2.77
CA THR A 474 39.51 18.75 3.46
C THR A 474 40.55 19.61 2.73
N THR A 475 40.83 19.27 1.47
CA THR A 475 41.84 19.90 0.61
C THR A 475 41.26 21.07 -0.20
N THR A 476 42.14 21.99 -0.62
CA THR A 476 41.80 23.07 -1.54
C THR A 476 42.60 22.90 -2.83
N PRO A 477 41.98 22.83 -4.01
CA PRO A 477 40.53 22.94 -4.30
C PRO A 477 39.71 21.75 -3.79
N LYS A 478 38.42 21.96 -3.51
CA LYS A 478 37.50 20.91 -3.06
C LYS A 478 37.44 19.77 -4.06
N LYS A 479 37.69 18.56 -3.61
CA LYS A 479 37.61 17.32 -4.39
C LYS A 479 36.72 16.33 -3.63
N LEU A 480 35.87 15.58 -4.35
CA LEU A 480 35.11 14.49 -3.74
C LEU A 480 36.07 13.43 -3.20
N ILE A 481 35.77 12.86 -2.03
CA ILE A 481 36.53 11.73 -1.50
C ILE A 481 36.45 10.54 -2.45
N ASP A 482 37.43 9.66 -2.37
CA ASP A 482 37.40 8.37 -3.06
C ASP A 482 36.47 7.41 -2.34
N GLY A 483 35.37 7.03 -2.99
CA GLY A 483 34.33 6.19 -2.41
C GLY A 483 33.17 5.91 -3.36
N ASP A 484 32.21 5.15 -2.88
CA ASP A 484 31.00 4.77 -3.61
C ASP A 484 29.86 5.79 -3.49
N THR A 485 28.77 5.54 -4.15
CA THR A 485 27.53 6.32 -4.03
C THR A 485 26.47 5.48 -3.34
N LEU A 486 25.91 5.98 -2.26
CA LEU A 486 24.67 5.47 -1.70
C LEU A 486 23.52 6.21 -2.37
N GLU A 487 22.72 5.50 -3.14
CA GLU A 487 21.58 6.04 -3.84
C GLU A 487 20.32 5.26 -3.43
N VAL A 488 19.37 5.96 -2.81
CA VAL A 488 18.09 5.42 -2.37
C VAL A 488 17.00 6.11 -3.18
N LYS A 489 16.40 5.37 -4.12
CA LYS A 489 15.28 5.85 -4.93
C LYS A 489 13.99 5.19 -4.47
N LEU A 490 12.98 6.01 -4.24
CA LEU A 490 11.65 5.58 -3.83
C LEU A 490 10.68 5.72 -5.01
N PRO A 491 9.77 4.77 -5.22
CA PRO A 491 8.74 4.85 -6.26
C PRO A 491 7.55 5.73 -5.84
N PHE A 492 7.76 6.61 -4.90
CA PHE A 492 6.77 7.51 -4.33
C PHE A 492 7.05 8.95 -4.77
N GLU A 493 6.01 9.72 -4.96
CA GLU A 493 6.10 11.15 -5.21
C GLU A 493 5.71 11.94 -3.96
N GLN A 494 6.36 13.07 -3.71
CA GLN A 494 6.01 13.98 -2.64
C GLN A 494 5.17 15.14 -3.18
N ILE A 495 4.16 15.53 -2.43
CA ILE A 495 3.34 16.72 -2.70
C ILE A 495 3.70 17.80 -1.70
N TYR A 496 4.09 18.96 -2.17
CA TYR A 496 4.29 20.12 -1.30
C TYR A 496 2.94 20.71 -0.89
N TYR A 497 2.55 20.58 0.36
CA TYR A 497 1.26 21.04 0.87
C TYR A 497 1.27 22.54 1.14
N GLU A 498 0.16 23.20 0.82
CA GLU A 498 -0.06 24.62 1.09
C GLU A 498 -0.93 24.80 2.34
N LYS A 499 -0.45 25.54 3.34
CA LYS A 499 -1.26 26.00 4.46
C LYS A 499 -1.93 27.32 4.07
N LEU A 500 -3.26 27.33 4.08
CA LEU A 500 -4.03 28.49 3.67
C LEU A 500 -3.98 29.60 4.73
N THR A 501 -3.80 30.84 4.29
CA THR A 501 -3.94 32.05 5.08
C THR A 501 -5.24 32.74 4.74
N ASP A 502 -5.91 33.36 5.71
CA ASP A 502 -7.07 34.18 5.44
C ASP A 502 -6.62 35.49 4.73
N GLN A 503 -7.06 35.67 3.50
CA GLN A 503 -6.73 36.83 2.66
C GLN A 503 -7.63 38.02 2.88
N ASN A 504 -8.49 38.00 3.90
CA ASN A 504 -9.31 39.12 4.26
C ASN A 504 -8.44 40.33 4.67
N SER A 505 -8.53 41.41 3.93
CA SER A 505 -7.74 42.62 4.15
C SER A 505 -8.03 43.33 5.49
N ALA A 506 -9.12 43.01 6.16
CA ALA A 506 -9.47 43.52 7.49
C ALA A 506 -8.96 42.66 8.63
N ALA A 507 -8.56 41.40 8.33
CA ALA A 507 -7.92 40.49 9.31
C ALA A 507 -6.42 40.76 9.30
N THR A 508 -5.83 40.99 10.45
CA THR A 508 -4.38 40.79 10.63
C THR A 508 -4.12 39.36 10.20
N GLU A 509 -3.19 39.11 9.28
CA GLU A 509 -2.80 37.82 8.69
C GLU A 509 -2.98 36.68 9.69
N SER A 510 -4.14 36.06 9.67
CA SER A 510 -4.42 34.90 10.53
C SER A 510 -4.27 33.65 9.69
N ASN A 511 -3.29 32.85 10.02
CA ASN A 511 -3.15 31.53 9.45
C ASN A 511 -4.37 30.69 9.78
N THR A 512 -4.99 30.10 8.78
CA THR A 512 -5.98 29.06 9.01
C THR A 512 -5.28 27.76 9.43
N ASN A 513 -6.03 26.84 10.03
CA ASN A 513 -5.53 25.47 10.26
C ASN A 513 -5.88 24.51 9.10
N ILE A 514 -6.03 25.06 7.89
CA ILE A 514 -6.40 24.29 6.71
C ILE A 514 -5.16 24.10 5.84
N GLN A 515 -4.85 22.85 5.54
CA GLN A 515 -3.77 22.48 4.64
C GLN A 515 -4.33 21.71 3.44
N THR A 516 -3.82 22.02 2.24
CA THR A 516 -4.30 21.48 0.98
C THR A 516 -3.15 20.95 0.12
N GLY A 517 -3.45 19.96 -0.73
CA GLY A 517 -2.56 19.49 -1.78
C GLY A 517 -3.11 19.89 -3.15
N VAL A 518 -2.31 20.63 -3.92
CA VAL A 518 -2.67 21.09 -5.28
C VAL A 518 -2.15 20.09 -6.30
N ILE A 519 -3.05 19.40 -6.99
CA ILE A 519 -2.74 18.30 -7.93
C ILE A 519 -2.86 18.82 -9.37
N LEU A 520 -2.09 19.86 -9.68
CA LEU A 520 -2.00 20.48 -11.00
C LEU A 520 -0.53 20.53 -11.43
N ASP A 521 -0.27 20.42 -12.73
CA ASP A 521 1.07 20.64 -13.29
C ASP A 521 1.43 22.15 -13.33
N ASP A 522 2.60 22.48 -13.87
CA ASP A 522 3.06 23.87 -14.01
C ASP A 522 2.30 24.69 -15.10
N ASN A 523 1.44 24.02 -15.87
CA ASN A 523 0.50 24.66 -16.81
C ASN A 523 -0.93 24.73 -16.26
N LEU A 524 -1.14 24.37 -14.99
CA LEU A 524 -2.43 24.30 -14.30
C LEU A 524 -3.39 23.24 -14.86
N ASN A 525 -2.86 22.19 -15.49
CA ASN A 525 -3.67 21.05 -15.90
C ASN A 525 -3.68 19.98 -14.79
N PRO A 526 -4.79 19.25 -14.64
CA PRO A 526 -4.84 18.09 -13.76
C PRO A 526 -3.75 17.07 -14.09
N VAL A 527 -3.11 16.52 -13.06
CA VAL A 527 -2.11 15.47 -13.22
C VAL A 527 -2.43 14.24 -12.40
N VAL A 528 -1.89 13.10 -12.81
CA VAL A 528 -1.85 11.87 -12.01
C VAL A 528 -0.44 11.73 -11.46
N PRO A 529 -0.20 12.08 -10.18
CA PRO A 529 1.10 11.88 -9.57
C PRO A 529 1.39 10.38 -9.44
N LYS A 530 2.65 10.04 -9.23
CA LYS A 530 3.01 8.69 -8.79
C LYS A 530 2.43 8.43 -7.40
N ALA A 531 2.59 7.21 -6.88
CA ALA A 531 2.08 6.86 -5.56
C ALA A 531 2.51 7.88 -4.48
N VAL A 532 1.55 8.47 -3.78
CA VAL A 532 1.76 9.52 -2.77
C VAL A 532 1.49 8.95 -1.39
N LEU A 533 2.50 8.99 -0.53
CA LEU A 533 2.38 8.62 0.88
C LEU A 533 2.29 9.87 1.75
N HIS A 534 1.37 9.87 2.70
CA HIS A 534 1.21 10.98 3.64
C HIS A 534 0.73 10.51 5.00
N TYR A 535 0.98 11.33 6.02
CA TYR A 535 0.30 11.25 7.30
C TYR A 535 -0.97 12.11 7.29
N VAL A 536 -1.78 11.95 8.32
CA VAL A 536 -2.98 12.75 8.51
C VAL A 536 -3.00 13.30 9.93
N THR A 537 -3.27 14.60 10.03
CA THR A 537 -3.54 15.24 11.31
C THR A 537 -4.95 15.81 11.33
N ARG A 538 -5.60 15.76 12.49
CA ARG A 538 -6.91 16.38 12.68
C ARG A 538 -6.72 17.83 13.10
N GLN A 539 -7.25 18.75 12.30
CA GLN A 539 -7.17 20.19 12.54
C GLN A 539 -8.52 20.75 12.90
N ASP A 540 -8.57 21.49 14.01
CA ASP A 540 -9.74 22.26 14.40
C ASP A 540 -9.92 23.47 13.47
N ILE A 541 -11.07 23.52 12.80
CA ILE A 541 -11.47 24.61 11.89
C ILE A 541 -12.70 25.37 12.42
N SER A 542 -12.98 25.31 13.70
CA SER A 542 -14.16 25.99 14.30
C SER A 542 -14.12 27.51 14.11
N SER A 543 -12.93 28.11 14.11
CA SER A 543 -12.71 29.53 13.85
C SER A 543 -12.56 29.88 12.35
N THR A 544 -12.32 28.88 11.49
CA THR A 544 -12.11 29.03 10.05
C THR A 544 -12.95 28.00 9.29
N PRO A 545 -14.29 28.09 9.37
CA PRO A 545 -15.18 27.13 8.74
C PRO A 545 -15.04 27.15 7.23
N ILE A 546 -15.22 25.98 6.59
CA ILE A 546 -15.21 25.85 5.14
C ILE A 546 -16.59 25.45 4.60
N ARG A 547 -16.83 25.72 3.33
CA ARG A 547 -17.99 25.28 2.59
C ARG A 547 -17.69 23.97 1.86
N PHE A 548 -18.61 23.05 2.00
CA PHE A 548 -18.57 21.74 1.35
C PHE A 548 -19.84 21.58 0.50
N VAL A 549 -19.69 21.31 -0.78
CA VAL A 549 -20.80 21.14 -1.72
C VAL A 549 -21.10 19.66 -1.84
N ASN A 550 -22.30 19.26 -1.50
CA ASN A 550 -22.75 17.86 -1.53
C ASN A 550 -23.26 17.45 -2.95
N ASP A 551 -23.73 16.20 -3.07
CA ASP A 551 -24.25 15.61 -4.29
C ASP A 551 -25.56 16.25 -4.80
N LEU A 552 -26.28 16.96 -3.93
CA LEU A 552 -27.47 17.74 -4.29
C LEU A 552 -27.15 19.20 -4.65
N ALA A 553 -25.87 19.50 -4.91
CA ALA A 553 -25.37 20.86 -5.12
C ALA A 553 -25.73 21.82 -3.95
N ALA A 554 -26.00 21.26 -2.77
CA ALA A 554 -26.27 22.04 -1.58
C ALA A 554 -24.97 22.33 -0.82
N ASP A 555 -24.89 23.51 -0.26
CA ASP A 555 -23.76 24.02 0.48
C ASP A 555 -23.88 23.67 1.98
N VAL A 556 -22.89 22.98 2.51
CA VAL A 556 -22.79 22.56 3.91
C VAL A 556 -21.59 23.20 4.56
N VAL A 557 -21.77 23.82 5.73
CA VAL A 557 -20.67 24.39 6.51
C VAL A 557 -20.00 23.31 7.36
N LEU A 558 -18.70 23.12 7.16
CA LEU A 558 -17.87 22.32 8.05
C LEU A 558 -17.15 23.26 9.02
N ASN A 559 -17.34 23.05 10.30
CA ASN A 559 -16.84 23.92 11.38
C ASN A 559 -16.34 23.15 12.60
N ALA A 560 -16.00 21.90 12.45
CA ALA A 560 -15.45 21.08 13.52
C ALA A 560 -13.97 20.76 13.25
N GLU A 561 -13.65 19.51 13.03
CA GLU A 561 -12.30 19.05 12.70
C GLU A 561 -12.25 18.51 11.27
N LEU A 562 -11.10 18.67 10.64
CA LEU A 562 -10.77 18.09 9.33
C LEU A 562 -9.53 17.23 9.40
N ASN A 563 -9.49 16.19 8.59
CA ASN A 563 -8.29 15.43 8.29
C ASN A 563 -7.44 16.22 7.28
N SER A 564 -6.30 16.73 7.73
CA SER A 564 -5.36 17.48 6.88
C SER A 564 -4.19 16.58 6.47
N PRO A 565 -3.78 16.57 5.18
CA PRO A 565 -2.59 15.84 4.75
C PRO A 565 -1.34 16.53 5.29
N ILE A 566 -0.35 15.77 5.71
CA ILE A 566 0.88 16.28 6.31
C ILE A 566 2.04 15.31 6.10
N HIS A 567 3.29 15.81 6.15
CA HIS A 567 4.49 14.98 6.01
C HIS A 567 4.98 14.36 7.33
N HIS A 568 4.39 14.72 8.45
CA HIS A 568 4.82 14.22 9.75
C HIS A 568 3.63 13.77 10.59
N PHE A 569 3.89 12.88 11.51
CA PHE A 569 2.93 12.39 12.49
C PHE A 569 3.37 12.75 13.91
N GLY A 570 2.43 13.18 14.73
CA GLY A 570 2.64 13.59 16.11
C GLY A 570 2.82 15.12 16.26
N VAL A 571 2.33 15.62 17.36
CA VAL A 571 2.49 17.04 17.78
C VAL A 571 3.44 17.19 18.96
N GLU A 572 3.79 16.05 19.58
CA GLU A 572 4.77 15.93 20.66
C GLU A 572 5.74 14.78 20.35
N ASN A 573 6.93 14.78 20.95
CA ASN A 573 7.93 13.75 20.69
C ASN A 573 7.42 12.33 21.00
N PRO A 574 7.66 11.34 20.12
CA PRO A 574 8.39 11.45 18.86
C PRO A 574 7.49 11.91 17.70
N ILE A 575 7.96 12.89 16.92
CA ILE A 575 7.36 13.30 15.66
C ILE A 575 8.09 12.54 14.54
N TYR A 576 7.38 11.75 13.76
CA TYR A 576 7.90 11.02 12.61
C TYR A 576 7.60 11.78 11.33
N SER A 577 8.57 11.83 10.41
CA SER A 577 8.40 12.46 9.10
C SER A 577 8.66 11.45 7.98
N ASN A 578 7.91 11.54 6.88
CA ASN A 578 8.08 10.70 5.69
C ASN A 578 9.00 11.34 4.64
N ILE A 579 9.82 12.32 5.02
CA ILE A 579 10.82 12.96 4.16
C ILE A 579 12.23 12.75 4.71
N PHE A 580 13.25 12.91 3.86
CA PHE A 580 14.66 12.73 4.26
C PHE A 580 15.32 14.01 4.76
N GLU A 581 14.81 15.18 4.38
CA GLU A 581 15.33 16.46 4.83
C GLU A 581 14.76 16.88 6.20
N ALA A 582 15.48 17.80 6.83
CA ALA A 582 14.97 18.47 8.02
C ALA A 582 13.88 19.48 7.61
N GLU A 583 12.80 19.49 8.35
CA GLU A 583 11.64 20.34 8.09
C GLU A 583 11.19 21.01 9.39
N ALA A 584 10.46 22.11 9.28
CA ALA A 584 9.69 22.67 10.38
C ALA A 584 8.20 22.39 10.18
N SER A 585 7.50 22.04 11.25
CA SER A 585 6.06 21.86 11.19
C SER A 585 5.38 23.17 10.80
N ASN A 586 4.56 23.14 9.75
CA ASN A 586 3.76 24.29 9.33
C ASN A 586 2.70 24.71 10.35
N PHE A 587 2.36 23.86 11.31
CA PHE A 587 1.34 24.14 12.33
C PHE A 587 1.95 24.63 13.63
N THR A 588 3.06 24.03 14.09
CA THR A 588 3.69 24.37 15.37
C THR A 588 4.92 25.26 15.22
N GLY A 589 5.55 25.28 14.05
CA GLY A 589 6.82 25.95 13.80
C GLY A 589 8.04 25.21 14.41
N GLU A 590 7.84 24.01 15.00
CA GLU A 590 8.90 23.20 15.58
C GLU A 590 9.70 22.48 14.51
N SER A 591 11.00 22.34 14.72
CA SER A 591 11.86 21.56 13.84
C SER A 591 11.54 20.06 13.95
N LEU A 592 11.30 19.41 12.81
CA LEU A 592 11.11 17.96 12.73
C LEU A 592 12.48 17.29 12.76
N VAL A 593 12.88 16.82 13.94
CA VAL A 593 14.20 16.19 14.14
C VAL A 593 14.24 14.72 13.73
N ASN A 594 13.07 14.07 13.63
CA ASN A 594 12.94 12.65 13.34
C ASN A 594 12.51 12.43 11.88
N ASN A 595 13.31 12.91 10.92
CA ASN A 595 13.13 12.59 9.51
C ASN A 595 13.70 11.19 9.18
N LEU A 596 13.37 10.68 8.00
CA LEU A 596 13.78 9.34 7.57
C LEU A 596 15.30 9.13 7.60
N TYR A 597 16.08 10.17 7.23
CA TYR A 597 17.53 10.08 7.33
C TYR A 597 17.98 9.96 8.79
N SER A 598 17.50 10.83 9.68
CA SER A 598 17.95 10.89 11.06
C SER A 598 17.63 9.61 11.84
N ILE A 599 16.51 8.96 11.55
CA ILE A 599 16.08 7.74 12.26
C ILE A 599 16.72 6.49 11.66
N HIS A 600 16.68 6.34 10.33
CA HIS A 600 16.98 5.05 9.69
C HIS A 600 18.36 4.97 9.06
N TYR A 601 18.97 6.09 8.68
CA TYR A 601 20.21 6.09 7.89
C TYR A 601 21.39 6.73 8.57
N LYS A 602 21.19 7.67 9.49
CA LYS A 602 22.27 8.45 10.11
C LYS A 602 23.32 7.57 10.78
N ASP A 603 22.90 6.63 11.61
CA ASP A 603 23.82 5.77 12.36
C ASP A 603 24.63 4.85 11.41
N TYR A 604 23.98 4.34 10.38
CA TYR A 604 24.63 3.56 9.32
C TYR A 604 25.66 4.38 8.55
N VAL A 605 25.32 5.58 8.12
CA VAL A 605 26.23 6.48 7.40
C VAL A 605 27.39 6.88 8.32
N THR A 606 27.11 7.25 9.58
CA THR A 606 28.13 7.60 10.54
C THR A 606 29.12 6.45 10.77
N ALA A 607 28.60 5.22 10.89
CA ALA A 607 29.44 4.05 11.06
C ALA A 607 30.37 3.77 9.85
N ILE A 608 29.99 4.17 8.64
CA ILE A 608 30.87 4.06 7.45
C ILE A 608 32.09 4.96 7.57
N PHE A 609 31.95 6.15 8.16
CA PHE A 609 33.02 7.12 8.32
C PHE A 609 33.81 6.96 9.62
N GLU A 610 33.51 5.95 10.43
CA GLU A 610 34.25 5.67 11.67
C GLU A 610 35.73 5.36 11.35
N LEU A 611 36.66 6.12 11.95
CA LEU A 611 38.11 6.01 11.67
C LEU A 611 38.68 4.61 11.95
N LYS A 612 38.07 3.86 12.85
CA LYS A 612 38.47 2.50 13.21
C LYS A 612 37.93 1.44 12.28
N ARG A 613 37.00 1.78 11.37
CA ARG A 613 36.33 0.82 10.50
C ARG A 613 37.30 0.18 9.52
N ARG A 614 37.33 -1.14 9.54
CA ARG A 614 38.12 -2.00 8.66
C ARG A 614 37.35 -3.27 8.35
N THR A 615 37.60 -3.86 7.21
CA THR A 615 37.10 -5.17 6.83
C THR A 615 38.20 -6.20 7.04
N PHE A 616 37.96 -7.20 7.85
CA PHE A 616 38.88 -8.29 8.15
C PHE A 616 38.44 -9.56 7.42
N LYS A 617 39.37 -10.20 6.75
CA LYS A 617 39.14 -11.45 6.03
C LYS A 617 39.90 -12.57 6.72
N TYR A 618 39.17 -13.37 7.51
CA TYR A 618 39.73 -14.49 8.24
C TYR A 618 39.39 -15.82 7.58
N VAL A 619 40.24 -16.82 7.83
CA VAL A 619 39.96 -18.22 7.59
C VAL A 619 39.79 -18.88 8.96
N ALA A 620 38.76 -19.69 9.11
CA ALA A 620 38.43 -20.34 10.38
C ALA A 620 38.00 -21.79 10.16
N ASN A 621 38.18 -22.63 11.16
CA ASN A 621 37.60 -23.96 11.23
C ASN A 621 36.47 -23.96 12.29
N LEU A 622 35.34 -23.38 11.93
CA LEU A 622 34.20 -23.28 12.83
C LEU A 622 33.52 -24.64 13.00
N PRO A 623 33.22 -25.07 14.25
CA PRO A 623 32.42 -26.27 14.48
C PRO A 623 31.04 -26.15 13.82
N ILE A 624 30.53 -27.26 13.33
CA ILE A 624 29.21 -27.30 12.66
C ILE A 624 28.09 -26.75 13.53
N GLN A 625 28.17 -26.96 14.86
CA GLN A 625 27.17 -26.44 15.81
C GLN A 625 27.11 -24.94 15.87
N ILE A 626 28.20 -24.24 15.54
CA ILE A 626 28.20 -22.76 15.40
C ILE A 626 27.63 -22.39 14.03
N VAL A 627 28.14 -23.02 12.98
CA VAL A 627 27.77 -22.66 11.59
C VAL A 627 26.27 -22.85 11.31
N THR A 628 25.66 -23.91 11.87
CA THR A 628 24.22 -24.19 11.72
C THR A 628 23.31 -23.21 12.44
N ARG A 629 23.86 -22.42 13.38
CA ARG A 629 23.11 -21.44 14.19
C ARG A 629 23.55 -20.01 13.95
N LEU A 630 24.51 -19.82 13.04
CA LEU A 630 25.10 -18.50 12.77
C LEU A 630 24.20 -17.72 11.82
N ASP A 631 23.66 -16.63 12.32
CA ASP A 631 22.89 -15.66 11.56
C ASP A 631 23.75 -14.43 11.19
N LEU A 632 23.33 -13.68 10.18
CA LEU A 632 24.11 -12.50 9.71
C LEU A 632 24.12 -11.32 10.70
N ASN A 633 23.17 -11.29 11.61
CA ASN A 633 23.14 -10.29 12.68
C ASN A 633 24.02 -10.67 13.90
N ASP A 634 24.58 -11.86 13.90
CA ASP A 634 25.44 -12.31 14.99
C ASP A 634 26.76 -11.54 15.04
N VAL A 635 27.32 -11.47 16.23
CA VAL A 635 28.60 -10.85 16.51
C VAL A 635 29.66 -11.94 16.70
N ILE A 636 30.74 -11.86 15.93
CA ILE A 636 31.90 -12.73 16.08
C ILE A 636 32.96 -12.01 16.91
N ALA A 637 33.27 -12.55 18.09
CA ALA A 637 34.38 -12.07 18.91
C ALA A 637 35.68 -12.80 18.56
N ILE A 638 36.76 -12.03 18.34
CA ILE A 638 38.10 -12.54 18.09
C ILE A 638 39.05 -11.75 18.93
N ASN A 639 39.79 -12.41 19.85
CA ASN A 639 40.73 -11.76 20.79
C ASN A 639 40.07 -10.60 21.58
N GLY A 640 38.80 -10.76 21.97
CA GLY A 640 38.06 -9.74 22.73
C GLY A 640 37.54 -8.56 21.90
N ILE A 641 37.77 -8.53 20.59
CA ILE A 641 37.24 -7.52 19.69
C ILE A 641 35.98 -8.09 19.03
N ASP A 642 34.90 -7.34 19.02
CA ASP A 642 33.62 -7.69 18.43
C ASP A 642 33.55 -7.23 16.97
N TYR A 643 33.08 -8.12 16.10
CA TYR A 643 32.92 -7.88 14.67
C TYR A 643 31.51 -8.22 14.23
N ARG A 644 30.94 -7.42 13.33
CA ARG A 644 29.75 -7.78 12.56
C ARG A 644 30.14 -8.62 11.35
N ILE A 645 29.26 -9.56 11.02
CA ILE A 645 29.42 -10.41 9.83
C ILE A 645 28.99 -9.60 8.61
N ASN A 646 29.93 -9.34 7.69
CA ASN A 646 29.61 -8.82 6.36
C ASN A 646 29.23 -9.96 5.43
N LYS A 647 30.08 -11.01 5.42
CA LYS A 647 29.88 -12.20 4.60
C LYS A 647 30.57 -13.39 5.22
N TYR A 648 30.01 -14.57 5.08
CA TYR A 648 30.74 -15.79 5.38
C TYR A 648 30.43 -16.88 4.35
N SER A 649 31.36 -17.82 4.18
CA SER A 649 31.16 -19.03 3.40
C SER A 649 31.76 -20.22 4.12
N TYR A 650 31.02 -21.31 4.17
CA TYR A 650 31.42 -22.57 4.81
C TYR A 650 31.56 -23.68 3.78
N ASN A 651 32.68 -24.37 3.79
CA ASN A 651 32.90 -25.51 2.91
C ASN A 651 32.47 -26.81 3.63
N LEU A 652 31.38 -27.39 3.16
CA LEU A 652 30.79 -28.60 3.73
C LEU A 652 31.71 -29.83 3.73
N LEU A 653 32.72 -29.86 2.83
CA LEU A 653 33.60 -31.05 2.70
C LEU A 653 34.75 -31.03 3.70
N ASN A 654 35.28 -29.87 4.06
CA ASN A 654 36.48 -29.75 4.88
C ASN A 654 36.31 -28.84 6.10
N GLY A 655 35.12 -28.32 6.36
CA GLY A 655 34.83 -27.43 7.49
C GLY A 655 35.44 -26.04 7.43
N LEU A 656 36.11 -25.70 6.32
CA LEU A 656 36.78 -24.40 6.18
C LEU A 656 35.76 -23.29 6.04
N THR A 657 35.84 -22.30 6.93
CA THR A 657 34.99 -21.11 6.93
C THR A 657 35.81 -19.88 6.51
N LYS A 658 35.36 -19.15 5.51
CA LYS A 658 35.90 -17.81 5.18
C LYS A 658 34.94 -16.78 5.79
N LEU A 659 35.50 -15.91 6.60
CA LEU A 659 34.77 -14.86 7.30
C LEU A 659 35.25 -13.50 6.77
N GLU A 660 34.31 -12.67 6.35
CA GLU A 660 34.53 -11.25 6.10
C GLU A 660 33.79 -10.47 7.17
N LEU A 661 34.53 -9.80 8.00
CA LEU A 661 34.06 -9.21 9.25
C LEU A 661 34.37 -7.73 9.28
N ILE A 662 33.45 -6.93 9.85
CA ILE A 662 33.60 -5.48 9.99
C ILE A 662 33.67 -5.12 11.46
N ASN A 663 34.65 -4.28 11.84
CA ASN A 663 34.72 -3.66 13.14
C ASN A 663 34.23 -2.20 13.11
N GLY A 664 34.30 -1.48 14.23
CA GLY A 664 33.98 -0.04 14.28
C GLY A 664 32.48 0.25 14.23
N PHE A 665 31.67 -0.61 14.80
CA PHE A 665 30.24 -0.38 15.01
C PHE A 665 29.97 -0.20 16.51
N ASP A 666 28.92 0.56 16.81
CA ASP A 666 28.54 0.78 18.21
C ASP A 666 27.85 -0.49 18.75
N THR A 667 28.47 -1.10 19.75
CA THR A 667 27.87 -2.23 20.48
C THR A 667 26.83 -1.78 21.51
N THR A 668 26.78 -0.47 21.82
CA THR A 668 25.80 0.10 22.77
C THR A 668 24.38 0.10 22.17
N LEU A 669 24.22 -0.16 20.86
CA LEU A 669 22.90 -0.40 20.24
C LEU A 669 22.13 -1.57 20.87
N LYS A 670 22.81 -2.45 21.64
CA LYS A 670 22.17 -3.50 22.44
C LYS A 670 21.18 -3.00 23.51
N ASN A 671 21.13 -1.69 23.75
CA ASN A 671 20.25 -1.08 24.75
C ASN A 671 19.17 -0.15 24.17
N LYS A 672 19.04 -0.02 22.85
CA LYS A 672 17.87 0.66 22.30
C LYS A 672 16.67 -0.26 22.42
N VAL A 673 15.82 0.04 23.37
CA VAL A 673 14.51 -0.62 23.56
C VAL A 673 13.62 -0.22 22.42
N TYR A 674 13.26 -1.17 21.57
CA TYR A 674 12.20 -0.95 20.59
C TYR A 674 10.87 -1.38 21.24
N ILE A 675 10.13 -0.42 21.71
CA ILE A 675 8.81 -0.63 22.31
C ILE A 675 7.79 -0.05 21.33
N PRO A 676 6.93 -0.87 20.72
CA PRO A 676 5.86 -0.35 19.88
C PRO A 676 4.95 0.54 20.73
N SER A 677 4.65 1.74 20.29
CA SER A 677 3.79 2.68 21.03
C SER A 677 2.33 2.22 21.09
N THR A 678 1.90 1.48 20.11
CA THR A 678 0.52 0.96 20.03
C THR A 678 0.52 -0.39 19.34
N VAL A 679 -0.24 -1.34 19.89
CA VAL A 679 -0.51 -2.67 19.32
C VAL A 679 -2.01 -2.84 19.18
N THR A 680 -2.50 -2.94 17.97
CA THR A 680 -3.91 -3.18 17.68
C THR A 680 -4.13 -4.65 17.36
N VAL A 681 -5.09 -5.28 18.02
CA VAL A 681 -5.42 -6.71 17.85
C VAL A 681 -6.92 -6.89 17.63
N GLY A 682 -7.29 -7.88 16.84
CA GLY A 682 -8.68 -8.22 16.60
C GLY A 682 -9.39 -8.82 17.82
N LYS A 683 -10.70 -8.70 17.87
CA LYS A 683 -11.59 -9.13 18.97
C LYS A 683 -11.38 -10.58 19.40
N TYR A 684 -11.22 -11.47 18.46
CA TYR A 684 -11.16 -12.92 18.71
C TYR A 684 -9.73 -13.46 18.83
N LEU A 685 -8.74 -12.56 18.76
CA LEU A 685 -7.36 -12.99 18.88
C LEU A 685 -7.08 -13.44 20.32
N THR A 686 -6.75 -14.72 20.49
CA THR A 686 -6.33 -15.31 21.74
C THR A 686 -4.87 -15.72 21.64
N ASN A 687 -4.10 -15.50 22.70
CA ASN A 687 -2.70 -15.91 22.81
C ASN A 687 -1.73 -15.20 21.83
N LEU A 688 -1.97 -13.96 21.46
CA LEU A 688 -0.92 -13.19 20.85
C LEU A 688 0.19 -12.98 21.87
N VAL A 689 1.35 -13.53 21.59
CA VAL A 689 2.57 -13.26 22.36
C VAL A 689 3.47 -12.43 21.48
N PHE A 690 3.74 -11.19 21.88
CA PHE A 690 4.82 -10.41 21.29
C PHE A 690 5.88 -10.13 22.35
N ASN A 691 7.11 -10.09 21.91
CA ASN A 691 8.25 -9.89 22.78
C ASN A 691 8.68 -8.42 22.74
N VAL A 692 8.85 -7.83 23.90
CA VAL A 692 9.47 -6.52 24.06
C VAL A 692 10.90 -6.76 24.51
N GLU A 693 11.86 -6.31 23.72
CA GLU A 693 13.28 -6.53 23.98
C GLU A 693 13.91 -5.33 24.72
N GLY A 694 15.04 -5.60 25.39
CA GLY A 694 15.82 -4.53 26.04
C GLY A 694 15.23 -4.02 27.34
N ILE A 695 14.37 -4.78 28.02
CA ILE A 695 13.67 -4.39 29.24
C ILE A 695 14.44 -4.65 30.55
N ASP A 696 15.69 -5.08 30.47
CA ASP A 696 16.48 -5.34 31.66
C ASP A 696 16.55 -4.08 32.58
N GLY A 697 16.13 -4.27 33.82
CA GLY A 697 16.05 -3.19 34.81
C GLY A 697 14.86 -2.24 34.68
N TYR A 698 13.87 -2.51 33.75
CA TYR A 698 12.64 -1.76 33.70
C TYR A 698 11.60 -2.27 34.70
N THR A 699 10.86 -1.32 35.30
CA THR A 699 9.65 -1.65 36.06
C THR A 699 8.46 -1.63 35.09
N ILE A 700 7.68 -2.72 35.10
CA ILE A 700 6.51 -2.88 34.21
C ILE A 700 5.24 -2.67 35.02
N THR A 701 4.39 -1.75 34.60
CA THR A 701 3.09 -1.46 35.22
C THR A 701 1.98 -1.53 34.18
N LYS A 702 0.89 -2.21 34.52
CA LYS A 702 -0.34 -2.22 33.71
C LYS A 702 -1.27 -1.13 34.23
N ILE A 703 -1.68 -0.22 33.36
CA ILE A 703 -2.64 0.84 33.65
C ILE A 703 -4.00 0.43 33.11
N ASP A 704 -4.95 0.26 33.99
CA ASP A 704 -6.31 -0.13 33.64
C ASP A 704 -7.09 1.09 33.12
N GLU A 705 -7.60 0.97 31.92
CA GLU A 705 -8.46 1.96 31.27
C GLU A 705 -9.95 1.66 31.45
N GLY A 706 -10.31 0.95 32.53
CA GLY A 706 -11.70 0.65 32.90
C GLY A 706 -12.19 -0.74 32.50
N PHE A 707 -11.33 -1.61 31.99
CA PHE A 707 -11.69 -2.96 31.52
C PHE A 707 -11.09 -4.09 32.37
N GLY A 708 -10.37 -3.76 33.45
CA GLY A 708 -9.64 -4.70 34.30
C GLY A 708 -8.28 -5.13 33.70
N THR A 709 -7.37 -5.58 34.54
CA THR A 709 -6.00 -5.90 34.14
C THR A 709 -5.75 -7.35 33.77
N THR A 710 -6.77 -8.20 33.83
CA THR A 710 -6.63 -9.67 33.68
C THR A 710 -6.57 -10.14 32.23
N TRP A 711 -7.01 -9.34 31.28
CA TRP A 711 -7.02 -9.70 29.86
C TRP A 711 -5.68 -9.52 29.15
N VAL A 712 -4.75 -8.82 29.78
CA VAL A 712 -3.36 -8.72 29.32
C VAL A 712 -2.46 -9.26 30.41
N SER A 713 -1.61 -10.23 30.09
CA SER A 713 -0.58 -10.70 31.01
C SER A 713 0.80 -10.37 30.46
N THR A 714 1.71 -10.01 31.36
CA THR A 714 3.11 -9.77 31.05
C THR A 714 3.95 -10.85 31.73
N SER A 715 4.88 -11.43 31.01
CA SER A 715 5.83 -12.40 31.53
C SER A 715 7.23 -12.06 31.09
N VAL A 716 8.22 -12.29 31.94
CA VAL A 716 9.63 -12.22 31.54
C VAL A 716 9.97 -13.53 30.85
N VAL A 717 10.49 -13.45 29.61
CA VAL A 717 10.81 -14.61 28.78
C VAL A 717 12.33 -14.59 28.51
N GLY A 718 12.98 -15.71 28.77
CA GLY A 718 14.40 -15.91 28.51
C GLY A 718 15.27 -15.92 29.76
N THR A 719 16.49 -16.45 29.63
CA THR A 719 17.45 -16.62 30.72
C THR A 719 18.11 -15.31 31.17
N ASP A 720 18.01 -14.26 30.36
CA ASP A 720 18.71 -13.00 30.57
C ASP A 720 17.80 -11.84 31.05
N ASN A 721 16.54 -12.13 31.38
CA ASN A 721 15.53 -11.14 31.81
C ASN A 721 15.35 -9.94 30.85
N ASN A 722 15.68 -10.11 29.59
CA ASN A 722 15.74 -9.02 28.60
C ASN A 722 14.55 -9.02 27.64
N LEU A 723 13.62 -9.94 27.79
CA LEU A 723 12.43 -10.09 26.98
C LEU A 723 11.18 -10.11 27.86
N ALA A 724 10.19 -9.25 27.56
CA ALA A 724 8.84 -9.40 28.11
C ALA A 724 7.90 -9.96 27.07
N GLY A 725 7.28 -11.07 27.37
CA GLY A 725 6.15 -11.59 26.65
C GLY A 725 4.86 -10.87 27.09
N ILE A 726 4.08 -10.38 26.16
CA ILE A 726 2.73 -9.84 26.40
C ILE A 726 1.72 -10.79 25.79
N SER A 727 0.84 -11.36 26.61
CA SER A 727 -0.22 -12.25 26.16
C SER A 727 -1.58 -11.56 26.34
N ILE A 728 -2.42 -11.65 25.32
CA ILE A 728 -3.74 -11.01 25.27
C ILE A 728 -4.81 -12.09 25.18
N SER A 729 -5.84 -12.01 26.03
CA SER A 729 -7.00 -12.89 25.96
C SER A 729 -8.10 -12.35 25.04
N GLY A 730 -8.89 -13.21 24.42
CA GLY A 730 -10.03 -12.83 23.60
C GLY A 730 -11.07 -12.01 24.33
N MET A 731 -11.84 -11.17 23.60
CA MET A 731 -12.93 -10.35 24.14
C MET A 731 -14.24 -11.15 24.29
N SER A 732 -15.04 -10.73 25.25
CA SER A 732 -16.45 -11.13 25.31
C SER A 732 -17.22 -10.53 24.11
N PRO A 733 -18.20 -11.25 23.54
CA PRO A 733 -19.01 -10.74 22.42
C PRO A 733 -19.73 -9.40 22.67
N SER A 734 -19.97 -9.08 23.95
CA SER A 734 -20.64 -7.82 24.34
C SER A 734 -19.73 -6.58 24.38
N ILE A 735 -18.42 -6.76 24.23
CA ILE A 735 -17.44 -5.68 24.24
C ILE A 735 -17.00 -5.42 22.80
N THR A 736 -17.11 -4.19 22.33
CA THR A 736 -16.70 -3.80 20.97
C THR A 736 -15.26 -3.36 20.91
N THR A 737 -14.76 -2.69 21.94
CA THR A 737 -13.37 -2.23 22.03
C THR A 737 -12.90 -2.23 23.47
N ARG A 738 -11.62 -2.48 23.71
CA ARG A 738 -10.96 -2.26 25.00
C ARG A 738 -9.49 -1.88 24.78
N ASN A 739 -8.94 -1.14 25.72
CA ASN A 739 -7.55 -0.72 25.70
C ASN A 739 -6.85 -0.94 27.04
N MET A 740 -5.54 -1.02 27.01
CA MET A 740 -4.68 -1.07 28.17
C MET A 740 -3.34 -0.44 27.85
N THR A 741 -2.82 0.36 28.77
CA THR A 741 -1.48 0.89 28.70
C THR A 741 -0.53 0.05 29.54
N ILE A 742 0.54 -0.45 28.94
CA ILE A 742 1.65 -1.10 29.64
C ILE A 742 2.79 -0.10 29.72
N ARG A 743 3.14 0.30 30.91
CA ARG A 743 4.19 1.29 31.18
C ARG A 743 5.48 0.62 31.61
N TYR A 744 6.55 0.98 30.93
CA TYR A 744 7.92 0.60 31.25
C TYR A 744 8.68 1.81 31.75
N VAL A 745 9.27 1.71 32.94
CA VAL A 745 10.01 2.81 33.59
C VAL A 745 11.42 2.34 33.97
N LYS A 746 12.44 3.05 33.49
CA LYS A 746 13.84 2.88 33.89
C LYS A 746 14.53 4.24 33.94
N ASP A 747 15.28 4.50 35.01
CA ASP A 747 16.11 5.70 35.20
C ASP A 747 15.34 7.02 34.90
N SER A 748 14.06 7.09 35.31
CA SER A 748 13.15 8.20 35.08
C SER A 748 12.67 8.36 33.64
N VAL A 749 13.03 7.46 32.71
CA VAL A 749 12.48 7.38 31.36
C VAL A 749 11.27 6.47 31.40
N THR A 750 10.14 6.99 30.90
CA THR A 750 8.88 6.25 30.81
C THR A 750 8.57 5.97 29.35
N THR A 751 8.21 4.72 29.04
CA THR A 751 7.76 4.32 27.72
C THR A 751 6.47 3.53 27.85
N ASP A 752 5.44 3.93 27.14
CA ASP A 752 4.12 3.32 27.19
C ASP A 752 3.83 2.53 25.90
N ILE A 753 3.26 1.36 26.06
CA ILE A 753 2.65 0.57 24.98
C ILE A 753 1.13 0.60 25.18
N ILE A 754 0.42 1.10 24.22
CA ILE A 754 -1.06 1.06 24.22
C ILE A 754 -1.50 -0.18 23.46
N ILE A 755 -2.23 -1.07 24.13
CA ILE A 755 -2.85 -2.24 23.51
C ILE A 755 -4.32 -1.91 23.26
N LEU A 756 -4.69 -1.91 21.99
CA LEU A 756 -6.05 -1.74 21.54
C LEU A 756 -6.59 -3.07 21.02
N GLN A 757 -7.72 -3.53 21.56
CA GLN A 757 -8.41 -4.70 21.02
C GLN A 757 -9.78 -4.25 20.54
N ASN A 758 -10.00 -4.38 19.23
CA ASN A 758 -11.16 -3.91 18.52
C ASN A 758 -11.92 -5.07 17.86
N ASP A 759 -13.17 -4.79 17.44
CA ASP A 759 -13.99 -5.74 16.67
C ASP A 759 -13.29 -6.22 15.41
#